data_a5cba7cc396f1c64f2d51ce1b959d857
#
_entry.id   a5cba7cc396f1c64f2d51ce1b959d857
#
_cell.length_a   1.000
_cell.length_b   1.000
_cell.length_c   1.000
_cell.angle_alpha   90.00
_cell.angle_beta   90.00
_cell.angle_gamma   90.00
#
_symmetry.space_group_name_H-M   'P 1'
#
loop_
_entity.id
_entity.type
_entity.pdbx_description
1 polymer ?
#
loop_
_entity_poly.entity_id
_entity_poly.type
_entity_poly.pdbx_seq_one_letter_code
_entity_poly.pdbx_strand_id
1 'polypeptide(L)'
;MFALFLGESIVSTVRSSHSNTPPLPMTQAEMAARGWDAVDVVFVTGDAYVDHPSFAMALLGRVLESEGFRVGILSQPDWHSCDAWRTFGRPRVCFAVSAGNMDSMLNHYTANHKVRNDDAYSPGGQIGRRPDRATLAYCQRAREAYKGVPVIAGGVEASLRRFAHYDFWSDKVRRSILMDAKPDLLVFGMGERPLVEIVKRLASGEPITQLRNLRGTAYRLGASETLAPWHEQPEESSTLIVPSYEEVASEKAAFAAMTKTIFHETNPHNARRLVQYHGREAVVVNPPSWPLTQEDMDRVYGLPFTRRPHPSYGQQKIPAFEVIKDSIQIVRGCFGGCSFCSITAHEGRIIQSRSETSILQEIDRMTEEPGFSGTISDLGGPTANMYRMNCTRPDMQAQCRRLSCLYPTICPMLGTDHEPLIHLLNAARQQPGVKRAFVASGIRMDLARRCPKYIRQIAQHHTGGLLKVAPEHCDPDVLHLMKKPAIEEFEAFEKEFQKQATAVGKKQYLVPYFISGHPGCDLPAMIALAQYLKRHQLKPDKVQDFIPSPMDMATCMYYTGLDPLSGKAVYVPRGGRERRLQHALLQYFKPENYADVFEALEETGRLDLVGEGRECLISSRPPKLPRGQNTGSQNTRSQGKGFNRRPIGGKSGGKSGGGKTGGYRPHRKTAKRRDVD
;
A
#
# COMPACT_ATOMS: atom_id res chain seq x y z
N MET A 1 37.09 33.82 43.79
CA MET A 1 38.15 33.66 42.76
C MET A 1 37.90 32.32 42.12
N PHE A 2 36.97 32.27 41.10
CA PHE A 2 36.68 31.08 40.30
C PHE A 2 36.66 31.53 38.85
N ALA A 3 37.61 31.02 38.09
CA ALA A 3 37.79 31.33 36.68
C ALA A 3 36.78 30.58 35.82
N LEU A 4 36.07 31.32 34.96
CA LEU A 4 35.26 30.83 33.87
C LEU A 4 36.17 30.22 32.80
N PHE A 5 35.98 28.93 32.49
CA PHE A 5 36.43 28.32 31.23
C PHE A 5 35.25 28.29 30.28
N LEU A 6 35.30 29.16 29.30
CA LEU A 6 34.49 29.09 28.10
C LEU A 6 35.05 27.97 27.20
N GLY A 7 34.37 26.84 27.15
CA GLY A 7 34.63 25.79 26.17
C GLY A 7 33.96 26.15 24.84
N GLU A 8 34.74 26.59 23.86
CA GLU A 8 34.32 26.67 22.48
C GLU A 8 33.99 25.26 21.96
N SER A 9 32.72 25.00 21.72
CA SER A 9 32.29 23.82 20.99
C SER A 9 32.75 23.94 19.53
N ILE A 10 33.81 23.24 19.20
CA ILE A 10 34.21 22.99 17.82
C ILE A 10 33.13 22.07 17.22
N VAL A 11 32.15 22.66 16.51
CA VAL A 11 31.29 21.93 15.60
C VAL A 11 32.17 21.51 14.43
N SER A 12 32.78 20.34 14.57
CA SER A 12 33.44 19.65 13.48
C SER A 12 32.37 19.30 12.45
N THR A 13 32.28 20.08 11.38
CA THR A 13 31.56 19.72 10.16
C THR A 13 32.26 18.50 9.54
N VAL A 14 31.86 17.30 9.97
CA VAL A 14 32.17 16.06 9.26
C VAL A 14 31.34 16.10 7.98
N ARG A 15 31.91 16.67 6.91
CA ARG A 15 31.47 16.40 5.53
C ARG A 15 31.83 14.94 5.26
N SER A 16 30.94 14.02 5.63
CA SER A 16 31.06 12.63 5.24
C SER A 16 30.70 12.54 3.75
N SER A 17 31.69 12.20 2.94
CA SER A 17 31.50 11.86 1.55
C SER A 17 30.69 10.56 1.44
N HIS A 18 29.35 10.67 1.46
CA HIS A 18 28.46 9.50 1.26
C HIS A 18 28.50 8.96 -0.18
N SER A 19 29.22 9.59 -1.10
CA SER A 19 29.29 9.23 -2.52
C SER A 19 29.97 7.89 -2.82
N ASN A 20 30.60 7.25 -1.85
CA ASN A 20 31.34 5.98 -2.06
C ASN A 20 30.79 4.76 -1.30
N THR A 21 29.66 4.84 -0.62
CA THR A 21 29.09 3.67 0.06
C THR A 21 28.43 2.76 -0.97
N PRO A 22 28.89 1.50 -1.17
CA PRO A 22 28.27 0.60 -2.13
C PRO A 22 26.87 0.17 -1.66
N PRO A 23 25.97 -0.23 -2.59
CA PRO A 23 24.69 -0.81 -2.22
C PRO A 23 24.89 -2.07 -1.39
N LEU A 24 23.90 -2.51 -0.62
CA LEU A 24 23.97 -3.78 0.11
C LEU A 24 24.16 -4.94 -0.88
N PRO A 25 24.94 -5.98 -0.54
CA PRO A 25 25.29 -7.05 -1.45
C PRO A 25 24.06 -7.89 -1.85
N MET A 26 23.98 -8.23 -3.12
CA MET A 26 23.02 -9.18 -3.69
C MET A 26 23.70 -10.49 -4.10
N THR A 27 25.03 -10.55 -4.11
CA THR A 27 25.82 -11.71 -4.54
C THR A 27 26.90 -12.07 -3.53
N GLN A 28 27.35 -13.33 -3.60
CA GLN A 28 28.47 -13.79 -2.79
C GLN A 28 29.78 -13.03 -3.10
N ALA A 29 29.99 -12.65 -4.36
CA ALA A 29 31.16 -11.87 -4.77
C ALA A 29 31.17 -10.47 -4.13
N GLU A 30 30.02 -9.81 -4.08
CA GLU A 30 29.87 -8.50 -3.41
C GLU A 30 30.02 -8.59 -1.88
N MET A 31 29.56 -9.70 -1.28
CA MET A 31 29.79 -10.02 0.13
C MET A 31 31.29 -10.18 0.41
N ALA A 32 31.98 -10.96 -0.42
CA ALA A 32 33.43 -11.18 -0.30
C ALA A 32 34.24 -9.91 -0.52
N ALA A 33 33.84 -9.03 -1.45
CA ALA A 33 34.46 -7.73 -1.69
C ALA A 33 34.38 -6.80 -0.48
N ARG A 34 33.42 -7.00 0.44
CA ARG A 34 33.33 -6.31 1.73
C ARG A 34 34.16 -6.97 2.84
N GLY A 35 34.90 -8.02 2.53
CA GLY A 35 35.63 -8.82 3.50
C GLY A 35 34.76 -9.65 4.43
N TRP A 36 33.52 -9.96 4.02
CA TRP A 36 32.60 -10.76 4.81
C TRP A 36 32.64 -12.23 4.41
N ASP A 37 32.77 -13.09 5.39
CA ASP A 37 32.70 -14.55 5.25
C ASP A 37 31.26 -15.09 5.32
N ALA A 38 30.36 -14.34 5.96
CA ALA A 38 28.94 -14.65 6.08
C ALA A 38 28.16 -13.35 6.32
N VAL A 39 26.85 -13.40 6.11
CA VAL A 39 25.90 -12.35 6.50
C VAL A 39 25.17 -12.74 7.80
N ASP A 40 24.75 -11.74 8.54
CA ASP A 40 23.95 -11.93 9.75
C ASP A 40 22.47 -12.07 9.39
N VAL A 41 21.98 -11.21 8.50
CA VAL A 41 20.59 -11.18 8.05
C VAL A 41 20.50 -11.25 6.53
N VAL A 42 19.64 -12.13 6.02
CA VAL A 42 19.27 -12.16 4.61
C VAL A 42 17.85 -11.61 4.46
N PHE A 43 17.73 -10.45 3.82
CA PHE A 43 16.42 -9.94 3.38
C PHE A 43 15.98 -10.63 2.10
N VAL A 44 14.74 -11.13 2.09
CA VAL A 44 14.10 -11.72 0.90
C VAL A 44 12.93 -10.83 0.50
N THR A 45 12.92 -10.37 -0.76
CA THR A 45 11.89 -9.45 -1.26
C THR A 45 11.39 -9.83 -2.64
N GLY A 46 10.10 -9.56 -2.89
CA GLY A 46 9.49 -9.69 -4.22
C GLY A 46 9.79 -8.52 -5.16
N ASP A 47 10.40 -7.45 -4.67
CA ASP A 47 10.76 -6.27 -5.47
C ASP A 47 12.21 -6.34 -5.94
N ALA A 48 12.53 -5.66 -7.04
CA ALA A 48 13.88 -5.30 -7.38
C ALA A 48 14.52 -4.48 -6.25
N TYR A 49 15.80 -4.72 -5.96
CA TYR A 49 16.49 -3.96 -4.95
C TYR A 49 16.89 -2.58 -5.49
N VAL A 50 16.33 -1.57 -4.90
CA VAL A 50 16.67 -0.16 -5.12
C VAL A 50 17.13 0.41 -3.78
N ASP A 51 18.37 0.87 -3.72
CA ASP A 51 18.96 1.43 -2.50
C ASP A 51 18.50 2.90 -2.30
N HIS A 52 17.22 3.06 -2.00
CA HIS A 52 16.54 4.35 -1.84
C HIS A 52 15.64 4.34 -0.60
N PRO A 53 15.56 5.44 0.18
CA PRO A 53 14.81 5.47 1.45
C PRO A 53 13.28 5.25 1.31
N SER A 54 12.73 5.28 0.10
CA SER A 54 11.35 4.91 -0.18
C SER A 54 11.13 3.40 -0.41
N PHE A 55 12.19 2.59 -0.38
CA PHE A 55 12.11 1.13 -0.50
C PHE A 55 12.44 0.47 0.83
N ALA A 56 11.49 -0.31 1.36
CA ALA A 56 11.59 -0.87 2.70
C ALA A 56 12.85 -1.72 2.92
N MET A 57 13.26 -2.50 1.92
CA MET A 57 14.45 -3.37 2.05
C MET A 57 15.74 -2.58 2.12
N ALA A 58 15.86 -1.50 1.37
CA ALA A 58 16.99 -0.59 1.48
C ALA A 58 17.00 0.09 2.85
N LEU A 59 15.87 0.63 3.26
CA LEU A 59 15.75 1.35 4.51
C LEU A 59 16.07 0.47 5.71
N LEU A 60 15.42 -0.68 5.84
CA LEU A 60 15.66 -1.62 6.95
C LEU A 60 17.05 -2.24 6.90
N GLY A 61 17.55 -2.53 5.69
CA GLY A 61 18.91 -3.04 5.52
C GLY A 61 19.97 -2.04 5.96
N ARG A 62 19.84 -0.76 5.58
CA ARG A 62 20.73 0.31 6.03
C ARG A 62 20.62 0.58 7.54
N VAL A 63 19.42 0.47 8.11
CA VAL A 63 19.24 0.57 9.58
C VAL A 63 20.03 -0.55 10.28
N LEU A 64 19.90 -1.83 9.83
CA LEU A 64 20.67 -2.92 10.43
C LEU A 64 22.18 -2.78 10.20
N GLU A 65 22.61 -2.33 9.02
CA GLU A 65 24.01 -2.05 8.72
C GLU A 65 24.57 -0.98 9.69
N SER A 66 23.82 0.07 9.98
CA SER A 66 24.21 1.12 10.94
C SER A 66 24.29 0.62 12.38
N GLU A 67 23.62 -0.47 12.70
CA GLU A 67 23.71 -1.16 14.00
C GLU A 67 24.82 -2.26 14.03
N GLY A 68 25.64 -2.34 12.96
CA GLY A 68 26.80 -3.23 12.86
C GLY A 68 26.52 -4.60 12.30
N PHE A 69 25.32 -4.87 11.77
CA PHE A 69 24.99 -6.17 11.18
C PHE A 69 25.35 -6.24 9.70
N ARG A 70 25.79 -7.42 9.25
CA ARG A 70 26.09 -7.74 7.85
C ARG A 70 24.79 -8.19 7.17
N VAL A 71 24.34 -7.43 6.19
CA VAL A 71 23.03 -7.63 5.54
C VAL A 71 23.22 -8.00 4.07
N GLY A 72 22.60 -9.10 3.64
CA GLY A 72 22.49 -9.48 2.23
C GLY A 72 21.07 -9.33 1.73
N ILE A 73 20.89 -8.94 0.47
CA ILE A 73 19.58 -8.76 -0.17
C ILE A 73 19.37 -9.86 -1.22
N LEU A 74 18.33 -10.66 -1.03
CA LEU A 74 17.84 -11.64 -1.98
C LEU A 74 16.59 -11.09 -2.66
N SER A 75 16.78 -10.42 -3.79
CA SER A 75 15.75 -9.74 -4.55
C SER A 75 15.16 -10.66 -5.62
N GLN A 76 13.85 -10.81 -5.64
CA GLN A 76 13.11 -11.59 -6.64
C GLN A 76 13.71 -12.99 -6.90
N PRO A 77 13.97 -13.79 -5.82
CA PRO A 77 14.59 -15.11 -5.99
C PRO A 77 13.65 -16.06 -6.75
N ASP A 78 14.25 -17.02 -7.47
CA ASP A 78 13.51 -18.12 -8.06
C ASP A 78 12.91 -18.99 -6.95
N TRP A 79 11.59 -18.95 -6.79
CA TRP A 79 10.86 -19.64 -5.73
C TRP A 79 10.48 -21.10 -6.07
N HIS A 80 10.87 -21.62 -7.22
CA HIS A 80 10.58 -23.00 -7.60
C HIS A 80 11.45 -23.99 -6.83
N SER A 81 12.64 -23.56 -6.39
CA SER A 81 13.50 -24.32 -5.46
C SER A 81 13.97 -23.43 -4.31
N CYS A 82 14.69 -24.01 -3.35
CA CYS A 82 15.32 -23.25 -2.26
C CYS A 82 16.77 -22.83 -2.56
N ASP A 83 17.27 -23.08 -3.77
CA ASP A 83 18.70 -22.86 -4.09
C ASP A 83 19.10 -21.40 -4.02
N ALA A 84 18.22 -20.50 -4.49
CA ALA A 84 18.45 -19.06 -4.39
C ALA A 84 18.64 -18.59 -2.93
N TRP A 85 18.00 -19.24 -1.95
CA TRP A 85 18.16 -18.91 -0.53
C TRP A 85 19.51 -19.30 0.05
N ARG A 86 20.34 -20.06 -0.69
CA ARG A 86 21.69 -20.47 -0.30
C ARG A 86 22.78 -19.54 -0.83
N THR A 87 22.41 -18.50 -1.60
CA THR A 87 23.37 -17.57 -2.22
C THR A 87 24.40 -17.01 -1.24
N PHE A 88 24.00 -16.62 -0.03
CA PHE A 88 24.90 -16.08 0.99
C PHE A 88 25.40 -17.10 2.01
N GLY A 89 25.10 -18.39 1.80
CA GLY A 89 25.28 -19.39 2.85
C GLY A 89 24.21 -19.28 3.95
N ARG A 90 24.45 -19.95 5.07
CA ARG A 90 23.57 -19.91 6.25
C ARG A 90 23.71 -18.55 6.94
N PRO A 91 22.65 -17.72 7.05
CA PRO A 91 22.74 -16.48 7.82
C PRO A 91 22.98 -16.79 9.30
N ARG A 92 23.77 -15.94 9.96
CA ARG A 92 24.11 -16.12 11.37
C ARG A 92 22.95 -15.88 12.32
N VAL A 93 22.01 -14.99 11.92
CA VAL A 93 20.89 -14.56 12.78
C VAL A 93 19.55 -15.00 12.21
N CYS A 94 19.12 -14.51 11.03
CA CYS A 94 17.79 -14.80 10.51
C CYS A 94 17.62 -14.52 9.02
N PHE A 95 16.50 -15.03 8.47
CA PHE A 95 15.86 -14.52 7.26
C PHE A 95 14.81 -13.50 7.62
N ALA A 96 14.78 -12.35 6.93
CA ALA A 96 13.72 -11.35 7.00
C ALA A 96 12.97 -11.29 5.66
N VAL A 97 11.70 -11.66 5.65
CA VAL A 97 10.91 -11.94 4.44
C VAL A 97 9.82 -10.92 4.23
N SER A 98 9.72 -10.36 3.03
CA SER A 98 8.65 -9.45 2.60
C SER A 98 8.20 -9.77 1.17
N ALA A 99 6.92 -9.55 0.85
CA ALA A 99 6.42 -9.60 -0.52
C ALA A 99 6.93 -8.44 -1.39
N GLY A 100 7.44 -7.38 -0.78
CA GLY A 100 7.84 -6.11 -1.41
C GLY A 100 7.05 -4.93 -0.85
N ASN A 101 7.10 -3.80 -1.56
CA ASN A 101 6.41 -2.57 -1.17
C ASN A 101 4.88 -2.66 -1.32
N MET A 102 4.38 -3.63 -2.10
CA MET A 102 2.96 -3.90 -2.27
C MET A 102 2.62 -5.34 -1.91
N ASP A 103 1.34 -5.57 -1.67
CA ASP A 103 0.77 -6.91 -1.64
C ASP A 103 0.93 -7.60 -3.01
N SER A 104 1.42 -8.86 -3.02
CA SER A 104 1.72 -9.58 -4.25
C SER A 104 0.50 -9.78 -5.14
N MET A 105 -0.67 -10.06 -4.54
CA MET A 105 -1.91 -10.26 -5.29
C MET A 105 -2.40 -8.94 -5.92
N LEU A 106 -2.34 -7.82 -5.17
CA LEU A 106 -2.68 -6.49 -5.69
C LEU A 106 -1.71 -6.04 -6.80
N ASN A 107 -0.46 -6.46 -6.71
CA ASN A 107 0.54 -6.16 -7.73
C ASN A 107 0.33 -6.97 -9.01
N HIS A 108 -0.13 -8.23 -8.91
CA HIS A 108 -0.30 -9.12 -10.05
C HIS A 108 -1.63 -8.94 -10.78
N TYR A 109 -2.71 -8.61 -10.06
CA TYR A 109 -4.06 -8.69 -10.61
C TYR A 109 -4.80 -7.35 -10.52
N THR A 110 -5.68 -7.15 -11.50
CA THR A 110 -6.67 -6.07 -11.50
C THR A 110 -7.88 -6.44 -10.64
N ALA A 111 -8.75 -5.46 -10.37
CA ALA A 111 -10.03 -5.68 -9.68
C ALA A 111 -10.94 -6.73 -10.38
N ASN A 112 -10.75 -6.96 -11.67
CA ASN A 112 -11.50 -7.95 -12.47
C ASN A 112 -10.73 -9.27 -12.63
N HIS A 113 -9.81 -9.59 -11.71
CA HIS A 113 -8.98 -10.81 -11.67
C HIS A 113 -8.13 -11.05 -12.94
N LYS A 114 -7.89 -10.00 -13.75
CA LYS A 114 -7.00 -10.09 -14.91
C LYS A 114 -5.56 -9.82 -14.46
N VAL A 115 -4.63 -10.60 -14.99
CA VAL A 115 -3.20 -10.35 -14.80
C VAL A 115 -2.87 -8.97 -15.36
N ARG A 116 -2.10 -8.17 -14.61
CA ARG A 116 -1.60 -6.88 -15.09
C ARG A 116 -0.56 -7.08 -16.18
N ASN A 117 -0.43 -6.08 -17.05
CA ASN A 117 0.49 -6.14 -18.17
C ASN A 117 1.94 -5.81 -17.78
N ASP A 118 2.13 -5.17 -16.62
CA ASP A 118 3.42 -4.74 -16.09
C ASP A 118 3.50 -4.89 -14.57
N ASP A 119 4.73 -5.04 -14.06
CA ASP A 119 5.07 -4.99 -12.64
C ASP A 119 5.98 -3.78 -12.40
N ALA A 120 5.44 -2.76 -11.75
CA ALA A 120 6.16 -1.51 -11.49
C ALA A 120 7.43 -1.69 -10.64
N TYR A 121 7.53 -2.77 -9.87
CA TYR A 121 8.65 -3.05 -8.98
C TYR A 121 9.65 -4.06 -9.55
N SER A 122 9.52 -4.42 -10.80
CA SER A 122 10.43 -5.36 -11.48
C SER A 122 11.27 -4.67 -12.54
N PRO A 123 12.52 -5.15 -12.81
CA PRO A 123 13.34 -4.61 -13.88
C PRO A 123 12.63 -4.75 -15.23
N GLY A 124 12.60 -3.67 -16.01
CA GLY A 124 11.90 -3.62 -17.29
C GLY A 124 10.37 -3.72 -17.19
N GLY A 125 9.78 -3.62 -15.98
CA GLY A 125 8.35 -3.82 -15.79
C GLY A 125 7.89 -5.28 -15.97
N GLN A 126 8.80 -6.25 -15.92
CA GLN A 126 8.51 -7.66 -16.20
C GLN A 126 7.58 -8.28 -15.16
N ILE A 127 6.46 -8.84 -15.61
CA ILE A 127 5.54 -9.63 -14.78
C ILE A 127 6.13 -11.04 -14.49
N GLY A 128 5.59 -11.70 -13.43
CA GLY A 128 5.98 -13.09 -13.10
C GLY A 128 7.33 -13.22 -12.41
N ARG A 129 7.89 -12.14 -11.86
CA ARG A 129 9.15 -12.14 -11.10
C ARG A 129 8.97 -12.48 -9.62
N ARG A 130 7.74 -12.55 -9.14
CA ARG A 130 7.37 -12.95 -7.78
C ARG A 130 6.24 -13.97 -7.81
N PRO A 131 6.09 -14.84 -6.79
CA PRO A 131 4.94 -15.73 -6.69
C PRO A 131 3.69 -15.01 -6.22
N ASP A 132 2.53 -15.59 -6.48
CA ASP A 132 1.30 -15.24 -5.75
C ASP A 132 1.49 -15.52 -4.26
N ARG A 133 1.01 -14.60 -3.40
CA ARG A 133 1.19 -14.68 -1.94
C ARG A 133 2.66 -14.88 -1.57
N ALA A 134 3.50 -13.96 -2.05
CA ALA A 134 4.95 -14.06 -2.03
C ALA A 134 5.52 -14.33 -0.62
N THR A 135 4.98 -13.70 0.41
CA THR A 135 5.41 -13.93 1.81
C THR A 135 5.30 -15.41 2.20
N LEU A 136 4.21 -16.08 1.79
CA LEU A 136 4.02 -17.51 2.08
C LEU A 136 5.08 -18.36 1.39
N ALA A 137 5.25 -18.18 0.08
CA ALA A 137 6.21 -18.94 -0.71
C ALA A 137 7.66 -18.74 -0.19
N TYR A 138 8.02 -17.50 0.08
CA TYR A 138 9.37 -17.14 0.52
C TYR A 138 9.69 -17.68 1.93
N CYS A 139 8.75 -17.62 2.88
CA CYS A 139 8.94 -18.23 4.20
C CYS A 139 9.17 -19.75 4.11
N GLN A 140 8.41 -20.43 3.25
CA GLN A 140 8.57 -21.87 3.03
C GLN A 140 9.97 -22.20 2.46
N ARG A 141 10.44 -21.45 1.46
CA ARG A 141 11.78 -21.64 0.88
C ARG A 141 12.91 -21.33 1.86
N ALA A 142 12.77 -20.30 2.69
CA ALA A 142 13.74 -19.98 3.73
C ALA A 142 13.91 -21.16 4.71
N ARG A 143 12.80 -21.76 5.17
CA ARG A 143 12.81 -22.93 6.06
C ARG A 143 13.38 -24.18 5.41
N GLU A 144 13.11 -24.40 4.13
CA GLU A 144 13.64 -25.50 3.34
C GLU A 144 15.14 -25.37 3.15
N ALA A 145 15.63 -24.17 2.86
CA ALA A 145 17.06 -23.90 2.63
C ALA A 145 17.92 -24.19 3.87
N TYR A 146 17.48 -23.69 5.04
CA TYR A 146 18.23 -23.84 6.29
C TYR A 146 17.31 -24.08 7.49
N LYS A 147 17.14 -25.35 7.80
CA LYS A 147 16.36 -25.75 8.99
C LYS A 147 16.94 -25.13 10.27
N GLY A 148 16.06 -24.57 11.11
CA GLY A 148 16.43 -23.97 12.40
C GLY A 148 17.00 -22.55 12.32
N VAL A 149 17.08 -21.92 11.15
CA VAL A 149 17.30 -20.48 11.05
C VAL A 149 15.99 -19.77 11.29
N PRO A 150 15.92 -18.76 12.16
CA PRO A 150 14.71 -17.97 12.39
C PRO A 150 14.23 -17.29 11.10
N VAL A 151 12.91 -17.32 10.87
CA VAL A 151 12.26 -16.66 9.73
C VAL A 151 11.30 -15.60 10.26
N ILE A 152 11.58 -14.34 9.96
CA ILE A 152 10.79 -13.18 10.36
C ILE A 152 10.04 -12.67 9.13
N ALA A 153 8.71 -12.66 9.16
CA ALA A 153 7.90 -12.09 8.10
C ALA A 153 7.57 -10.63 8.39
N GLY A 154 7.50 -9.78 7.37
CA GLY A 154 7.14 -8.37 7.50
C GLY A 154 6.60 -7.76 6.22
N GLY A 155 6.49 -6.44 6.19
CA GLY A 155 5.95 -5.66 5.08
C GLY A 155 4.41 -5.66 5.03
N VAL A 156 3.86 -4.98 4.02
CA VAL A 156 2.42 -4.74 3.88
C VAL A 156 1.62 -6.05 3.82
N GLU A 157 2.04 -7.01 2.98
CA GLU A 157 1.32 -8.27 2.79
C GLU A 157 1.19 -9.06 4.09
N ALA A 158 2.27 -9.21 4.85
CA ALA A 158 2.27 -9.89 6.13
C ALA A 158 1.45 -9.13 7.18
N SER A 159 1.63 -7.82 7.27
CA SER A 159 0.92 -6.95 8.22
C SER A 159 -0.60 -7.06 8.07
N LEU A 160 -1.10 -7.03 6.82
CA LEU A 160 -2.53 -7.06 6.54
C LEU A 160 -3.15 -8.46 6.66
N ARG A 161 -2.34 -9.52 6.76
CA ARG A 161 -2.78 -10.92 6.91
C ARG A 161 -2.43 -11.55 8.25
N ARG A 162 -2.10 -10.74 9.27
CA ARG A 162 -1.73 -11.23 10.60
C ARG A 162 -2.88 -11.87 11.39
N PHE A 163 -4.13 -11.57 11.04
CA PHE A 163 -5.35 -12.22 11.51
C PHE A 163 -5.98 -13.08 10.42
N ALA A 164 -7.03 -13.82 10.76
CA ALA A 164 -7.94 -14.36 9.76
C ALA A 164 -8.47 -13.22 8.90
N HIS A 165 -8.50 -13.41 7.58
CA HIS A 165 -8.80 -12.33 6.64
C HIS A 165 -9.56 -12.83 5.42
N TYR A 166 -10.42 -11.98 4.85
CA TYR A 166 -11.04 -12.26 3.59
C TYR A 166 -10.02 -12.11 2.44
N ASP A 167 -9.87 -13.15 1.65
CA ASP A 167 -9.05 -13.17 0.44
C ASP A 167 -9.96 -13.03 -0.79
N PHE A 168 -9.95 -11.86 -1.38
CA PHE A 168 -10.75 -11.50 -2.56
C PHE A 168 -10.52 -12.42 -3.75
N TRP A 169 -9.30 -12.90 -3.93
CA TRP A 169 -8.92 -13.72 -5.10
C TRP A 169 -9.44 -15.15 -5.03
N SER A 170 -9.61 -15.69 -3.85
CA SER A 170 -10.21 -17.03 -3.62
C SER A 170 -11.64 -16.97 -3.11
N ASP A 171 -12.19 -15.78 -2.87
CA ASP A 171 -13.53 -15.51 -2.29
C ASP A 171 -13.77 -16.32 -0.99
N LYS A 172 -12.77 -16.31 -0.09
CA LYS A 172 -12.80 -17.08 1.16
C LYS A 172 -12.14 -16.33 2.30
N VAL A 173 -12.58 -16.61 3.51
CA VAL A 173 -11.81 -16.28 4.71
C VAL A 173 -10.65 -17.27 4.84
N ARG A 174 -9.42 -16.74 4.90
CA ARG A 174 -8.21 -17.52 5.12
C ARG A 174 -7.74 -17.37 6.56
N ARG A 175 -6.98 -18.34 7.02
CA ARG A 175 -6.30 -18.27 8.31
C ARG A 175 -5.26 -17.15 8.30
N SER A 176 -4.81 -16.74 9.48
CA SER A 176 -3.64 -15.88 9.62
C SER A 176 -2.45 -16.41 8.81
N ILE A 177 -1.66 -15.49 8.24
CA ILE A 177 -0.42 -15.85 7.52
C ILE A 177 0.59 -16.54 8.46
N LEU A 178 0.53 -16.29 9.78
CA LEU A 178 1.32 -17.00 10.79
C LEU A 178 1.01 -18.49 10.83
N MET A 179 -0.24 -18.86 10.50
CA MET A 179 -0.67 -20.27 10.45
C MET A 179 -0.32 -20.93 9.11
N ASP A 180 -0.39 -20.16 8.00
CA ASP A 180 -0.19 -20.70 6.66
C ASP A 180 1.28 -20.71 6.25
N ALA A 181 2.00 -19.58 6.41
CA ALA A 181 3.42 -19.44 6.07
C ALA A 181 4.36 -19.89 7.19
N LYS A 182 3.86 -19.94 8.42
CA LYS A 182 4.58 -20.35 9.64
C LYS A 182 5.92 -19.60 9.85
N PRO A 183 6.00 -18.28 9.69
CA PRO A 183 7.17 -17.56 10.18
C PRO A 183 7.28 -17.75 11.70
N ASP A 184 8.48 -17.61 12.25
CA ASP A 184 8.67 -17.70 13.70
C ASP A 184 8.13 -16.45 14.40
N LEU A 185 8.27 -15.30 13.74
CA LEU A 185 7.75 -14.02 14.19
C LEU A 185 7.28 -13.20 12.98
N LEU A 186 6.27 -12.38 13.19
CA LEU A 186 5.81 -11.40 12.19
C LEU A 186 5.99 -10.00 12.76
N VAL A 187 6.61 -9.10 11.99
CA VAL A 187 6.70 -7.66 12.27
C VAL A 187 5.65 -6.95 11.43
N PHE A 188 4.75 -6.22 12.08
CA PHE A 188 3.73 -5.43 11.39
C PHE A 188 3.91 -3.93 11.64
N GLY A 189 3.43 -3.14 10.69
CA GLY A 189 3.62 -1.69 10.73
C GLY A 189 5.02 -1.27 10.31
N MET A 190 5.49 -0.13 10.83
CA MET A 190 6.85 0.35 10.63
C MET A 190 7.84 -0.50 11.41
N GLY A 191 8.76 -1.13 10.70
CA GLY A 191 9.57 -2.23 11.20
C GLY A 191 10.90 -1.85 11.86
N GLU A 192 11.31 -0.58 11.83
CA GLU A 192 12.66 -0.17 12.20
C GLU A 192 13.01 -0.56 13.65
N ARG A 193 12.20 -0.16 14.62
CA ARG A 193 12.44 -0.47 16.04
C ARG A 193 12.33 -1.95 16.35
N PRO A 194 11.20 -2.64 16.02
CA PRO A 194 11.06 -4.05 16.38
C PRO A 194 12.08 -4.94 15.67
N LEU A 195 12.45 -4.66 14.42
CA LEU A 195 13.41 -5.48 13.70
C LEU A 195 14.82 -5.38 14.30
N VAL A 196 15.28 -4.17 14.63
CA VAL A 196 16.57 -3.96 15.29
C VAL A 196 16.63 -4.70 16.61
N GLU A 197 15.57 -4.58 17.44
CA GLU A 197 15.50 -5.27 18.73
C GLU A 197 15.52 -6.80 18.56
N ILE A 198 14.74 -7.33 17.63
CA ILE A 198 14.72 -8.76 17.32
C ILE A 198 16.11 -9.26 16.92
N VAL A 199 16.76 -8.57 15.97
CA VAL A 199 18.07 -8.99 15.45
C VAL A 199 19.13 -8.91 16.53
N LYS A 200 19.15 -7.89 17.38
CA LYS A 200 20.08 -7.75 18.53
C LYS A 200 19.90 -8.91 19.53
N ARG A 201 18.67 -9.21 19.90
CA ARG A 201 18.37 -10.29 20.89
C ARG A 201 18.70 -11.68 20.33
N LEU A 202 18.38 -11.93 19.05
CA LEU A 202 18.79 -13.19 18.39
C LEU A 202 20.32 -13.29 18.28
N ALA A 203 21.01 -12.22 17.94
CA ALA A 203 22.47 -12.20 17.85
C ALA A 203 23.16 -12.43 19.20
N SER A 204 22.53 -12.03 20.30
CA SER A 204 22.99 -12.34 21.67
C SER A 204 22.71 -13.78 22.13
N GLY A 205 22.07 -14.60 21.27
CA GLY A 205 21.77 -16.01 21.55
C GLY A 205 20.41 -16.25 22.22
N GLU A 206 19.56 -15.23 22.33
CA GLU A 206 18.21 -15.42 22.89
C GLU A 206 17.33 -16.22 21.89
N PRO A 207 16.66 -17.27 22.32
CA PRO A 207 15.80 -18.06 21.45
C PRO A 207 14.62 -17.22 20.90
N ILE A 208 14.28 -17.37 19.61
CA ILE A 208 13.16 -16.66 18.97
C ILE A 208 11.83 -16.87 19.71
N THR A 209 11.65 -18.01 20.38
CA THR A 209 10.45 -18.35 21.17
C THR A 209 10.29 -17.50 22.43
N GLN A 210 11.34 -16.79 22.87
CA GLN A 210 11.29 -15.87 24.00
C GLN A 210 11.00 -14.42 23.57
N LEU A 211 11.07 -14.11 22.27
CA LEU A 211 10.84 -12.78 21.71
C LEU A 211 9.34 -12.47 21.54
N ARG A 212 8.54 -12.78 22.57
CA ARG A 212 7.07 -12.66 22.52
C ARG A 212 6.51 -11.39 23.15
N ASN A 213 7.38 -10.57 23.76
CA ASN A 213 7.03 -9.35 24.48
C ASN A 213 7.40 -8.07 23.72
N LEU A 214 7.53 -8.13 22.40
CA LEU A 214 7.92 -6.99 21.56
C LEU A 214 6.70 -6.35 20.90
N ARG A 215 6.57 -5.04 21.02
CA ARG A 215 5.54 -4.27 20.32
C ARG A 215 5.75 -4.32 18.80
N GLY A 216 4.66 -4.22 18.03
CA GLY A 216 4.72 -4.30 16.57
C GLY A 216 5.01 -5.70 16.05
N THR A 217 4.84 -6.74 16.89
CA THR A 217 5.04 -8.14 16.50
C THR A 217 3.79 -9.00 16.69
N ALA A 218 3.76 -10.09 15.94
CA ALA A 218 2.76 -11.13 16.13
C ALA A 218 3.43 -12.50 15.99
N TYR A 219 2.89 -13.51 16.72
CA TYR A 219 3.44 -14.86 16.76
C TYR A 219 2.35 -15.92 16.89
N ARG A 220 2.70 -17.15 16.56
CA ARG A 220 1.85 -18.31 16.77
C ARG A 220 2.07 -18.85 18.19
N LEU A 221 0.98 -19.08 18.90
CA LEU A 221 0.95 -19.77 20.18
C LEU A 221 0.49 -21.21 19.93
N GLY A 222 1.33 -22.18 20.30
CA GLY A 222 1.03 -23.61 20.15
C GLY A 222 -0.08 -24.08 21.10
N ALA A 223 -0.70 -25.21 20.77
CA ALA A 223 -1.85 -25.75 21.52
C ALA A 223 -1.56 -26.09 23.00
N SER A 224 -0.31 -26.36 23.35
CA SER A 224 0.14 -26.66 24.74
C SER A 224 0.88 -25.49 25.39
N GLU A 225 1.00 -24.35 24.70
CA GLU A 225 1.71 -23.19 25.24
C GLU A 225 0.74 -22.27 25.98
N THR A 226 1.22 -21.67 27.05
CA THR A 226 0.49 -20.67 27.82
C THR A 226 0.85 -19.26 27.36
N LEU A 227 -0.15 -18.38 27.28
CA LEU A 227 0.05 -16.99 26.96
C LEU A 227 0.84 -16.30 28.08
N ALA A 228 2.04 -15.80 27.77
CA ALA A 228 2.83 -15.04 28.74
C ALA A 228 2.15 -13.71 29.11
N PRO A 229 2.26 -13.24 30.37
CA PRO A 229 1.75 -11.92 30.76
C PRO A 229 2.31 -10.81 29.90
N TRP A 230 1.51 -9.73 29.69
CA TRP A 230 1.97 -8.51 29.02
C TRP A 230 2.33 -7.47 30.08
N HIS A 231 3.63 -7.21 30.25
CA HIS A 231 4.15 -6.43 31.40
C HIS A 231 3.95 -4.91 31.31
N GLU A 232 3.60 -4.37 30.13
CA GLU A 232 3.45 -2.91 29.94
C GLU A 232 2.08 -2.36 30.36
N GLN A 233 1.11 -3.19 30.70
CA GLN A 233 -0.25 -2.79 31.08
C GLN A 233 -0.77 -3.63 32.27
N PRO A 234 -1.72 -3.10 33.08
CA PRO A 234 -2.36 -3.85 34.15
C PRO A 234 -3.00 -5.16 33.63
N GLU A 235 -2.81 -6.25 34.36
CA GLU A 235 -3.13 -7.62 33.91
C GLU A 235 -4.57 -7.84 33.42
N GLU A 236 -5.56 -7.23 34.09
CA GLU A 236 -6.98 -7.49 33.82
C GLU A 236 -7.51 -6.89 32.51
N SER A 237 -6.83 -5.89 31.92
CA SER A 237 -7.27 -5.18 30.72
C SER A 237 -6.34 -5.30 29.51
N SER A 238 -5.23 -6.02 29.64
CA SER A 238 -4.13 -5.95 28.65
C SER A 238 -4.32 -6.83 27.40
N THR A 239 -5.25 -7.77 27.42
CA THR A 239 -5.46 -8.74 26.33
C THR A 239 -6.95 -8.90 26.00
N LEU A 240 -7.26 -8.88 24.70
CA LEU A 240 -8.59 -9.18 24.17
C LEU A 240 -8.56 -10.42 23.29
N ILE A 241 -9.54 -11.28 23.46
CA ILE A 241 -9.81 -12.39 22.55
C ILE A 241 -10.80 -11.91 21.51
N VAL A 242 -10.40 -11.97 20.23
CA VAL A 242 -11.29 -11.70 19.10
C VAL A 242 -11.93 -13.02 18.62
N PRO A 243 -13.05 -12.98 17.89
CA PRO A 243 -13.67 -14.19 17.35
C PRO A 243 -12.65 -15.08 16.63
N SER A 244 -12.76 -16.39 16.85
CA SER A 244 -11.87 -17.41 16.27
C SER A 244 -11.94 -17.42 14.75
N TYR A 245 -10.96 -18.09 14.11
CA TYR A 245 -10.99 -18.31 12.67
C TYR A 245 -12.27 -19.02 12.22
N GLU A 246 -12.70 -20.04 12.96
CA GLU A 246 -13.88 -20.81 12.66
C GLU A 246 -15.16 -19.97 12.70
N GLU A 247 -15.30 -19.10 13.71
CA GLU A 247 -16.43 -18.18 13.82
C GLU A 247 -16.41 -17.13 12.69
N VAL A 248 -15.27 -16.49 12.42
CA VAL A 248 -15.21 -15.48 11.35
C VAL A 248 -15.33 -16.07 9.95
N ALA A 249 -15.02 -17.35 9.77
CA ALA A 249 -15.21 -18.04 8.51
C ALA A 249 -16.65 -18.47 8.24
N SER A 250 -17.42 -18.77 9.30
CA SER A 250 -18.82 -19.19 9.20
C SER A 250 -19.82 -18.07 9.40
N GLU A 251 -19.49 -17.07 10.23
CA GLU A 251 -20.42 -16.01 10.65
C GLU A 251 -19.92 -14.62 10.24
N LYS A 252 -20.68 -13.94 9.37
CA LYS A 252 -20.37 -12.60 8.92
C LYS A 252 -20.36 -11.56 10.04
N ALA A 253 -21.25 -11.72 11.03
CA ALA A 253 -21.30 -10.85 12.21
C ALA A 253 -20.03 -10.96 13.06
N ALA A 254 -19.50 -12.18 13.24
CA ALA A 254 -18.24 -12.41 13.94
C ALA A 254 -17.05 -11.75 13.21
N PHE A 255 -17.03 -11.81 11.87
CA PHE A 255 -16.00 -11.12 11.07
C PHE A 255 -16.09 -9.59 11.26
N ALA A 256 -17.30 -9.01 11.27
CA ALA A 256 -17.50 -7.59 11.51
C ALA A 256 -17.06 -7.17 12.92
N ALA A 257 -17.38 -7.98 13.94
CA ALA A 257 -16.97 -7.75 15.33
C ALA A 257 -15.44 -7.80 15.50
N MET A 258 -14.78 -8.80 14.89
CA MET A 258 -13.32 -8.87 14.85
C MET A 258 -12.72 -7.61 14.22
N THR A 259 -13.21 -7.19 13.05
CA THR A 259 -12.72 -5.99 12.34
C THR A 259 -12.87 -4.75 13.21
N LYS A 260 -14.04 -4.54 13.83
CA LYS A 260 -14.28 -3.43 14.75
C LYS A 260 -13.26 -3.40 15.88
N THR A 261 -13.01 -4.54 16.52
CA THR A 261 -12.05 -4.64 17.62
C THR A 261 -10.64 -4.29 17.17
N ILE A 262 -10.17 -4.85 16.04
CA ILE A 262 -8.83 -4.56 15.49
C ILE A 262 -8.64 -3.06 15.24
N PHE A 263 -9.65 -2.37 14.67
CA PHE A 263 -9.54 -0.94 14.38
C PHE A 263 -9.52 -0.07 15.64
N HIS A 264 -10.17 -0.50 16.73
CA HIS A 264 -10.11 0.21 18.01
C HIS A 264 -8.78 0.01 18.75
N GLU A 265 -8.02 -1.02 18.43
CA GLU A 265 -6.72 -1.35 19.02
C GLU A 265 -5.52 -0.93 18.14
N THR A 266 -5.61 0.24 17.50
CA THR A 266 -4.57 0.79 16.60
C THR A 266 -3.77 1.93 17.20
N ASN A 267 -4.22 2.54 18.30
CA ASN A 267 -3.45 3.60 18.96
C ASN A 267 -2.36 3.00 19.85
N PRO A 268 -1.06 3.23 19.56
CA PRO A 268 0.03 2.61 20.31
C PRO A 268 0.03 2.93 21.80
N HIS A 269 -0.59 4.04 22.22
CA HIS A 269 -0.65 4.44 23.64
C HIS A 269 -1.63 3.60 24.47
N ASN A 270 -2.69 3.05 23.86
CA ASN A 270 -3.75 2.36 24.60
C ASN A 270 -4.25 1.10 23.92
N ALA A 271 -3.59 0.64 22.84
CA ALA A 271 -3.91 -0.61 22.19
C ALA A 271 -3.59 -1.79 23.13
N ARG A 272 -4.49 -2.74 23.18
CA ARG A 272 -4.34 -3.99 23.91
C ARG A 272 -3.77 -5.08 23.00
N ARG A 273 -3.21 -6.11 23.57
CA ARG A 273 -2.81 -7.32 22.88
C ARG A 273 -4.07 -8.06 22.40
N LEU A 274 -4.05 -8.57 21.18
CA LEU A 274 -5.16 -9.31 20.58
C LEU A 274 -4.79 -10.77 20.39
N VAL A 275 -5.73 -11.68 20.71
CA VAL A 275 -5.56 -13.13 20.53
C VAL A 275 -6.69 -13.65 19.66
N GLN A 276 -6.35 -14.40 18.61
CA GLN A 276 -7.30 -15.10 17.75
C GLN A 276 -7.00 -16.58 17.72
N TYR A 277 -7.97 -17.40 18.10
CA TYR A 277 -7.85 -18.85 18.03
C TYR A 277 -8.04 -19.38 16.61
N HIS A 278 -7.30 -20.44 16.28
CA HIS A 278 -7.36 -21.24 15.07
C HIS A 278 -7.37 -22.72 15.49
N GLY A 279 -8.53 -23.24 15.83
CA GLY A 279 -8.67 -24.52 16.49
C GLY A 279 -8.04 -24.50 17.88
N ARG A 280 -7.03 -25.35 18.09
CA ARG A 280 -6.31 -25.46 19.38
C ARG A 280 -5.10 -24.54 19.50
N GLU A 281 -4.66 -23.93 18.42
CA GLU A 281 -3.56 -22.96 18.38
C GLU A 281 -4.12 -21.53 18.36
N ALA A 282 -3.29 -20.54 18.62
CA ALA A 282 -3.71 -19.15 18.52
C ALA A 282 -2.65 -18.28 17.81
N VAL A 283 -3.10 -17.14 17.33
CA VAL A 283 -2.26 -16.03 16.89
C VAL A 283 -2.37 -14.94 17.94
N VAL A 284 -1.22 -14.49 18.42
CA VAL A 284 -1.09 -13.39 19.37
C VAL A 284 -0.53 -12.20 18.63
N VAL A 285 -1.21 -11.07 18.68
CA VAL A 285 -0.80 -9.81 18.08
C VAL A 285 -0.55 -8.80 19.19
N ASN A 286 0.69 -8.44 19.40
CA ASN A 286 1.08 -7.46 20.40
C ASN A 286 0.63 -6.05 19.99
N PRO A 287 0.57 -5.08 20.92
CA PRO A 287 0.28 -3.69 20.60
C PRO A 287 1.20 -3.14 19.50
N PRO A 288 0.74 -2.16 18.71
CA PRO A 288 1.57 -1.53 17.68
C PRO A 288 2.89 -0.98 18.24
N SER A 289 3.94 -0.98 17.41
CA SER A 289 5.20 -0.33 17.74
C SER A 289 5.00 1.16 18.07
N TRP A 290 5.83 1.70 18.95
CA TRP A 290 5.89 3.14 19.17
C TRP A 290 6.28 3.85 17.88
N PRO A 291 5.65 4.98 17.55
CA PRO A 291 6.08 5.81 16.43
C PRO A 291 7.54 6.22 16.59
N LEU A 292 8.25 6.40 15.48
CA LEU A 292 9.58 7.00 15.52
C LEU A 292 9.49 8.45 15.96
N THR A 293 10.43 8.88 16.79
CA THR A 293 10.61 10.28 17.10
C THR A 293 11.15 11.03 15.89
N GLN A 294 11.18 12.38 15.95
CA GLN A 294 11.80 13.17 14.87
C GLN A 294 13.28 12.81 14.70
N GLU A 295 14.00 12.62 15.80
CA GLU A 295 15.41 12.24 15.82
C GLU A 295 15.65 10.86 15.20
N ASP A 296 14.78 9.88 15.50
CA ASP A 296 14.82 8.57 14.86
C ASP A 296 14.58 8.68 13.36
N MET A 297 13.56 9.47 12.94
CA MET A 297 13.27 9.72 11.53
C MET A 297 14.49 10.35 10.83
N ASP A 298 15.06 11.38 11.43
CA ASP A 298 16.23 12.08 10.88
C ASP A 298 17.44 11.14 10.75
N ARG A 299 17.70 10.30 11.78
CA ARG A 299 18.73 9.27 11.73
C ARG A 299 18.52 8.28 10.59
N VAL A 300 17.30 7.75 10.45
CA VAL A 300 16.98 6.75 9.42
C VAL A 300 17.15 7.33 8.01
N TYR A 301 16.65 8.54 7.75
CA TYR A 301 16.79 9.18 6.44
C TYR A 301 18.18 9.81 6.21
N GLY A 302 18.98 9.94 7.25
CA GLY A 302 20.38 10.35 7.19
C GLY A 302 21.34 9.23 6.74
N LEU A 303 20.90 7.97 6.69
CA LEU A 303 21.74 6.82 6.31
C LEU A 303 22.25 6.92 4.86
N PRO A 304 23.38 6.24 4.54
CA PRO A 304 24.08 6.41 3.27
C PRO A 304 23.42 5.61 2.13
N PHE A 305 22.25 6.04 1.68
CA PHE A 305 21.59 5.48 0.49
C PHE A 305 22.30 5.93 -0.78
N THR A 306 22.51 4.98 -1.73
CA THR A 306 23.01 5.33 -3.08
C THR A 306 21.97 6.03 -3.94
N ARG A 307 20.69 5.98 -3.58
CA ARG A 307 19.51 6.48 -4.32
C ARG A 307 19.40 5.92 -5.73
N ARG A 308 19.90 4.70 -5.97
CA ARG A 308 19.94 4.05 -7.29
C ARG A 308 19.51 2.59 -7.21
N PRO A 309 18.99 2.02 -8.33
CA PRO A 309 18.85 0.59 -8.46
C PRO A 309 20.21 -0.10 -8.35
N HIS A 310 20.20 -1.35 -7.89
CA HIS A 310 21.42 -2.15 -7.79
C HIS A 310 22.07 -2.30 -9.18
N PRO A 311 23.42 -2.22 -9.30
CA PRO A 311 24.13 -2.27 -10.59
C PRO A 311 23.86 -3.52 -11.42
N SER A 312 23.50 -4.65 -10.80
CA SER A 312 23.19 -5.90 -11.49
C SER A 312 22.04 -5.82 -12.48
N TYR A 313 21.17 -4.80 -12.38
CA TYR A 313 20.07 -4.60 -13.34
C TYR A 313 20.51 -3.89 -14.64
N GLY A 314 21.75 -3.39 -14.70
CA GLY A 314 22.29 -2.70 -15.88
C GLY A 314 21.44 -1.51 -16.30
N GLN A 315 20.98 -1.50 -17.55
CA GLN A 315 20.15 -0.43 -18.12
C GLN A 315 18.63 -0.67 -17.97
N GLN A 316 18.23 -1.73 -17.30
CA GLN A 316 16.80 -2.03 -17.12
C GLN A 316 16.17 -1.05 -16.13
N LYS A 317 15.19 -0.30 -16.60
CA LYS A 317 14.45 0.65 -15.76
C LYS A 317 13.50 -0.10 -14.83
N ILE A 318 13.37 0.38 -13.60
CA ILE A 318 12.37 -0.08 -12.62
C ILE A 318 11.30 1.03 -12.56
N PRO A 319 10.07 0.80 -13.08
CA PRO A 319 9.10 1.88 -13.24
C PRO A 319 8.78 2.62 -11.93
N ALA A 320 8.66 1.91 -10.80
CA ALA A 320 8.43 2.54 -9.50
C ALA A 320 9.56 3.50 -9.12
N PHE A 321 10.82 3.12 -9.35
CA PHE A 321 11.97 3.99 -9.10
C PHE A 321 11.95 5.24 -9.98
N GLU A 322 11.62 5.11 -11.27
CA GLU A 322 11.58 6.27 -12.19
C GLU A 322 10.58 7.35 -11.73
N VAL A 323 9.53 6.96 -11.00
CA VAL A 323 8.55 7.90 -10.45
C VAL A 323 9.06 8.62 -9.20
N ILE A 324 9.86 7.92 -8.36
CA ILE A 324 10.19 8.43 -7.01
C ILE A 324 11.65 8.87 -6.84
N LYS A 325 12.52 8.64 -7.82
CA LYS A 325 13.97 8.86 -7.70
C LYS A 325 14.35 10.28 -7.23
N ASP A 326 13.58 11.27 -7.65
CA ASP A 326 13.77 12.68 -7.28
C ASP A 326 12.73 13.15 -6.25
N SER A 327 12.13 12.23 -5.49
CA SER A 327 11.20 12.53 -4.40
C SER A 327 11.87 12.47 -3.04
N ILE A 328 11.31 13.22 -2.09
CA ILE A 328 11.74 13.24 -0.68
C ILE A 328 10.53 13.00 0.21
N GLN A 329 10.61 11.98 1.03
CA GLN A 329 9.60 11.70 2.04
C GLN A 329 9.83 12.57 3.28
N ILE A 330 8.85 13.42 3.59
CA ILE A 330 8.93 14.35 4.71
C ILE A 330 8.12 13.88 5.93
N VAL A 331 7.17 12.97 5.71
CA VAL A 331 6.18 12.54 6.71
C VAL A 331 5.73 11.10 6.47
N ARG A 332 5.41 10.38 7.55
CA ARG A 332 4.78 9.06 7.55
C ARG A 332 3.53 9.07 8.43
N GLY A 333 2.67 8.07 8.22
CA GLY A 333 1.39 7.95 8.91
C GLY A 333 0.29 8.80 8.31
N CYS A 334 -0.96 8.50 8.69
CA CYS A 334 -2.14 9.25 8.23
C CYS A 334 -3.26 9.14 9.25
N PHE A 335 -3.74 10.27 9.75
CA PHE A 335 -4.88 10.30 10.67
C PHE A 335 -6.25 10.46 9.95
N GLY A 336 -6.28 10.26 8.63
CA GLY A 336 -7.49 10.37 7.80
C GLY A 336 -8.54 9.30 8.09
N GLY A 337 -8.11 8.04 8.26
CA GLY A 337 -8.98 6.93 8.63
C GLY A 337 -10.01 6.52 7.57
N CYS A 338 -9.72 6.72 6.28
CA CYS A 338 -10.58 6.26 5.18
C CYS A 338 -10.76 4.74 5.25
N SER A 339 -11.99 4.25 5.03
CA SER A 339 -12.36 2.85 5.26
C SER A 339 -11.69 1.85 4.29
N PHE A 340 -11.26 2.32 3.13
CA PHE A 340 -10.67 1.54 2.05
C PHE A 340 -9.15 1.63 1.98
N CYS A 341 -8.50 2.33 2.94
CA CYS A 341 -7.09 2.67 2.85
C CYS A 341 -6.27 1.94 3.90
N SER A 342 -5.34 1.11 3.46
CA SER A 342 -4.46 0.33 4.34
C SER A 342 -3.33 1.14 4.99
N ILE A 343 -3.12 2.41 4.62
CA ILE A 343 -2.03 3.25 5.18
C ILE A 343 -2.16 3.34 6.70
N THR A 344 -3.34 3.65 7.23
CA THR A 344 -3.54 3.72 8.69
C THR A 344 -3.29 2.38 9.38
N ALA A 345 -3.64 1.26 8.72
CA ALA A 345 -3.45 -0.08 9.28
C ALA A 345 -1.98 -0.53 9.26
N HIS A 346 -1.16 0.02 8.35
CA HIS A 346 0.26 -0.34 8.20
C HIS A 346 1.20 0.73 8.76
N GLU A 347 1.11 1.99 8.33
CA GLU A 347 1.99 3.06 8.81
C GLU A 347 1.56 3.64 10.16
N GLY A 348 0.29 3.44 10.53
CA GLY A 348 -0.29 4.00 11.74
C GLY A 348 -0.96 5.35 11.54
N ARG A 349 -1.63 5.80 12.61
CA ARG A 349 -2.42 7.04 12.64
C ARG A 349 -1.68 8.26 13.22
N ILE A 350 -0.53 8.04 13.85
CA ILE A 350 0.28 9.11 14.42
C ILE A 350 1.28 9.57 13.37
N ILE A 351 1.29 10.87 13.14
CA ILE A 351 2.21 11.48 12.18
C ILE A 351 3.63 11.48 12.72
N GLN A 352 4.55 11.02 11.90
CA GLN A 352 5.99 10.99 12.14
C GLN A 352 6.64 11.90 11.10
N SER A 353 7.14 13.04 11.52
CA SER A 353 7.72 14.05 10.63
C SER A 353 9.22 14.15 10.82
N ARG A 354 9.95 14.37 9.74
CA ARG A 354 11.37 14.71 9.76
C ARG A 354 11.57 16.17 10.15
N SER A 355 12.76 16.51 10.65
CA SER A 355 13.17 17.89 10.81
C SER A 355 13.38 18.54 9.44
N GLU A 356 13.24 19.86 9.39
CA GLU A 356 13.59 20.65 8.20
C GLU A 356 15.06 20.45 7.82
N THR A 357 15.96 20.49 8.81
CA THR A 357 17.40 20.27 8.59
C THR A 357 17.68 18.93 7.91
N SER A 358 17.07 17.84 8.37
CA SER A 358 17.25 16.52 7.76
C SER A 358 16.79 16.50 6.28
N ILE A 359 15.68 17.17 5.98
CA ILE A 359 15.11 17.24 4.63
C ILE A 359 16.02 18.07 3.71
N LEU A 360 16.50 19.23 4.19
CA LEU A 360 17.39 20.10 3.42
C LEU A 360 18.75 19.44 3.17
N GLN A 361 19.30 18.72 4.12
CA GLN A 361 20.52 17.93 3.93
C GLN A 361 20.35 16.82 2.89
N GLU A 362 19.16 16.20 2.79
CA GLU A 362 18.89 15.23 1.72
C GLU A 362 18.78 15.92 0.37
N ILE A 363 18.20 17.12 0.30
CA ILE A 363 18.17 17.94 -0.93
C ILE A 363 19.58 18.26 -1.38
N ASP A 364 20.46 18.71 -0.48
CA ASP A 364 21.85 19.04 -0.81
C ASP A 364 22.56 17.83 -1.41
N ARG A 365 22.44 16.65 -0.79
CA ARG A 365 22.99 15.39 -1.36
C ARG A 365 22.43 15.05 -2.74
N MET A 366 21.11 15.28 -2.95
CA MET A 366 20.50 15.06 -4.27
C MET A 366 21.03 16.04 -5.33
N THR A 367 21.32 17.27 -4.97
CA THR A 367 21.84 18.26 -5.94
C THR A 367 23.25 17.93 -6.41
N GLU A 368 24.01 17.17 -5.65
CA GLU A 368 25.36 16.67 -5.99
C GLU A 368 25.30 15.42 -6.89
N GLU A 369 24.13 14.74 -7.00
CA GLU A 369 23.99 13.51 -7.76
C GLU A 369 24.10 13.76 -9.28
N PRO A 370 24.95 13.00 -10.02
CA PRO A 370 25.01 13.09 -11.47
C PRO A 370 23.65 12.76 -12.11
N GLY A 371 23.14 13.71 -12.91
CA GLY A 371 21.85 13.55 -13.61
C GLY A 371 20.65 14.14 -12.89
N PHE A 372 20.80 14.75 -11.71
CA PHE A 372 19.74 15.52 -11.10
C PHE A 372 19.42 16.77 -11.93
N SER A 373 18.16 16.92 -12.34
CA SER A 373 17.72 17.99 -13.23
C SER A 373 17.48 19.35 -12.55
N GLY A 374 17.62 19.40 -11.22
CA GLY A 374 17.21 20.53 -10.38
C GLY A 374 15.72 20.49 -10.03
N THR A 375 15.02 19.40 -10.32
CA THR A 375 13.58 19.30 -10.04
C THR A 375 13.32 18.21 -8.99
N ILE A 376 12.84 18.62 -7.83
CA ILE A 376 12.28 17.69 -6.82
C ILE A 376 10.86 17.37 -7.28
N SER A 377 10.63 16.09 -7.61
CA SER A 377 9.36 15.63 -8.17
C SER A 377 8.24 15.61 -7.13
N ASP A 378 8.57 15.38 -5.86
CA ASP A 378 7.61 15.38 -4.74
C ASP A 378 8.32 15.65 -3.40
N LEU A 379 7.85 16.63 -2.68
CA LEU A 379 8.10 16.81 -1.24
C LEU A 379 6.84 16.37 -0.51
N GLY A 380 6.79 15.10 -0.08
CA GLY A 380 5.52 14.54 0.35
C GLY A 380 5.61 13.30 1.24
N GLY A 381 4.57 12.52 1.18
CA GLY A 381 4.34 11.30 1.96
C GLY A 381 2.92 10.80 1.71
N PRO A 382 2.32 10.00 2.62
CA PRO A 382 0.94 9.53 2.45
C PRO A 382 -0.06 10.67 2.26
N THR A 383 0.18 11.81 2.92
CA THR A 383 -0.57 13.06 2.74
C THR A 383 0.36 14.24 3.09
N ALA A 384 0.81 14.98 2.10
CA ALA A 384 1.86 15.99 2.27
C ALA A 384 1.51 17.06 3.32
N ASN A 385 0.26 17.53 3.33
CA ASN A 385 -0.16 18.59 4.26
C ASN A 385 -0.57 18.09 5.66
N MET A 386 -0.08 16.92 6.06
CA MET A 386 -0.09 16.48 7.47
C MET A 386 1.28 16.67 8.14
N TYR A 387 2.26 17.22 7.43
CA TYR A 387 3.59 17.46 7.98
C TYR A 387 3.53 18.30 9.26
N ARG A 388 4.09 17.75 10.35
CA ARG A 388 4.11 18.30 11.72
C ARG A 388 2.74 18.56 12.36
N MET A 389 1.67 17.99 11.82
CA MET A 389 0.36 18.08 12.44
C MET A 389 0.18 16.95 13.47
N ASN A 390 -0.13 17.32 14.69
CA ASN A 390 -0.30 16.41 15.82
C ASN A 390 -1.48 16.81 16.69
N CYS A 391 -1.88 15.92 17.60
CA CYS A 391 -2.82 16.28 18.67
C CYS A 391 -2.16 17.34 19.58
N THR A 392 -2.88 18.43 19.86
CA THR A 392 -2.40 19.50 20.78
C THR A 392 -2.49 19.11 22.24
N ARG A 393 -3.10 17.97 22.55
CA ARG A 393 -3.31 17.41 23.88
C ARG A 393 -2.74 15.98 23.95
N PRO A 394 -1.44 15.81 24.29
CA PRO A 394 -0.81 14.49 24.40
C PRO A 394 -1.48 13.56 25.40
N ASP A 395 -1.97 14.11 26.53
CA ASP A 395 -2.74 13.39 27.55
C ASP A 395 -4.03 12.78 26.98
N MET A 396 -4.73 13.55 26.18
CA MET A 396 -5.94 13.07 25.48
C MET A 396 -5.60 12.12 24.34
N GLN A 397 -4.49 12.33 23.65
CA GLN A 397 -4.02 11.42 22.60
C GLN A 397 -3.75 10.02 23.15
N ALA A 398 -3.13 9.95 24.34
CA ALA A 398 -2.85 8.68 25.02
C ALA A 398 -4.11 7.87 25.30
N GLN A 399 -5.24 8.51 25.54
CA GLN A 399 -6.51 7.86 25.84
C GLN A 399 -7.45 7.75 24.62
N CYS A 400 -7.07 8.37 23.49
CA CYS A 400 -7.95 8.56 22.34
C CYS A 400 -8.30 7.24 21.64
N ARG A 401 -9.62 6.98 21.48
CA ARG A 401 -10.18 5.83 20.74
C ARG A 401 -10.84 6.22 19.41
N ARG A 402 -10.72 7.50 18.97
CA ARG A 402 -11.22 7.92 17.65
C ARG A 402 -10.47 7.18 16.54
N LEU A 403 -11.18 6.78 15.51
CA LEU A 403 -10.60 6.10 14.34
C LEU A 403 -10.04 7.09 13.30
N SER A 404 -10.49 8.34 13.35
CA SER A 404 -10.05 9.42 12.46
C SER A 404 -9.99 10.75 13.22
N CYS A 405 -8.99 11.58 12.93
CA CYS A 405 -8.95 12.95 13.39
C CYS A 405 -9.68 13.93 12.46
N LEU A 406 -10.12 13.45 11.28
CA LEU A 406 -10.75 14.27 10.25
C LEU A 406 -12.23 13.96 10.04
N TYR A 407 -12.67 12.75 10.38
CA TYR A 407 -14.03 12.29 10.12
C TYR A 407 -14.76 11.91 11.42
N PRO A 408 -16.08 12.20 11.55
CA PRO A 408 -16.95 12.93 10.61
C PRO A 408 -16.66 14.43 10.57
N THR A 409 -16.01 14.97 11.55
CA THR A 409 -15.55 16.37 11.63
C THR A 409 -14.11 16.42 12.09
N ILE A 410 -13.37 17.44 11.67
CA ILE A 410 -12.01 17.67 12.12
C ILE A 410 -12.01 17.82 13.65
N CYS A 411 -11.17 17.02 14.31
CA CYS A 411 -11.05 17.03 15.76
C CYS A 411 -10.61 18.42 16.25
N PRO A 412 -11.28 19.04 17.21
CA PRO A 412 -10.89 20.35 17.70
C PRO A 412 -9.51 20.36 18.41
N MET A 413 -9.03 19.18 18.83
CA MET A 413 -7.68 19.01 19.43
C MET A 413 -6.60 18.75 18.39
N LEU A 414 -6.93 18.69 17.08
CA LEU A 414 -5.93 18.53 16.03
C LEU A 414 -5.28 19.88 15.71
N GLY A 415 -3.99 19.97 15.86
CA GLY A 415 -3.21 21.07 15.31
C GLY A 415 -3.25 21.05 13.78
N THR A 416 -3.76 22.11 13.16
CA THR A 416 -3.93 22.21 11.70
C THR A 416 -3.07 23.31 11.09
N ASP A 417 -1.98 23.70 11.77
CA ASP A 417 -1.06 24.73 11.31
C ASP A 417 -0.23 24.25 10.11
N HIS A 418 -0.27 25.01 9.01
CA HIS A 418 0.51 24.74 7.81
C HIS A 418 1.80 25.58 7.72
N GLU A 419 2.06 26.48 8.66
CA GLU A 419 3.26 27.34 8.60
C GLU A 419 4.56 26.53 8.56
N PRO A 420 4.73 25.43 9.34
CA PRO A 420 5.93 24.61 9.23
C PRO A 420 6.14 24.02 7.83
N LEU A 421 5.07 23.59 7.16
CA LEU A 421 5.14 23.08 5.80
C LEU A 421 5.43 24.19 4.78
N ILE A 422 4.78 25.35 4.91
CA ILE A 422 5.03 26.52 4.05
C ILE A 422 6.49 26.96 4.17
N HIS A 423 7.04 26.99 5.37
CA HIS A 423 8.44 27.32 5.61
C HIS A 423 9.38 26.32 4.93
N LEU A 424 9.18 25.02 5.17
CA LEU A 424 9.94 23.94 4.55
C LEU A 424 9.92 24.02 3.02
N LEU A 425 8.72 24.21 2.42
CA LEU A 425 8.56 24.30 0.96
C LEU A 425 9.34 25.50 0.36
N ASN A 426 9.34 26.63 1.07
CA ASN A 426 10.14 27.79 0.66
C ASN A 426 11.64 27.54 0.80
N ALA A 427 12.09 26.98 1.92
CA ALA A 427 13.49 26.65 2.17
C ALA A 427 14.01 25.64 1.12
N ALA A 428 13.24 24.58 0.83
CA ALA A 428 13.60 23.58 -0.17
C ALA A 428 13.76 24.18 -1.59
N ARG A 429 12.88 25.14 -1.95
CA ARG A 429 12.96 25.82 -3.26
C ARG A 429 14.16 26.77 -3.36
N GLN A 430 14.65 27.28 -2.23
CA GLN A 430 15.78 28.20 -2.17
C GLN A 430 17.13 27.49 -2.09
N GLN A 431 17.17 26.16 -1.95
CA GLN A 431 18.44 25.41 -1.90
C GLN A 431 19.21 25.56 -3.21
N PRO A 432 20.53 25.74 -3.15
CA PRO A 432 21.38 25.75 -4.34
C PRO A 432 21.17 24.50 -5.20
N GLY A 433 21.11 24.67 -6.52
CA GLY A 433 20.87 23.55 -7.44
C GLY A 433 19.40 23.16 -7.62
N VAL A 434 18.48 23.62 -6.78
CA VAL A 434 17.04 23.37 -6.93
C VAL A 434 16.39 24.44 -7.80
N LYS A 435 15.83 24.03 -8.93
CA LYS A 435 15.05 24.89 -9.84
C LYS A 435 13.56 24.84 -9.52
N ARG A 436 13.06 23.68 -9.11
CA ARG A 436 11.64 23.42 -8.82
C ARG A 436 11.50 22.38 -7.71
N ALA A 437 10.52 22.57 -6.84
CA ALA A 437 10.12 21.60 -5.83
C ALA A 437 8.59 21.46 -5.86
N PHE A 438 8.10 20.27 -6.19
CA PHE A 438 6.67 20.01 -6.34
C PHE A 438 6.10 19.24 -5.13
N VAL A 439 4.79 19.35 -4.95
CA VAL A 439 3.97 18.50 -4.10
C VAL A 439 3.07 17.69 -5.04
N ALA A 440 3.41 16.41 -5.25
CA ALA A 440 2.73 15.53 -6.18
C ALA A 440 1.99 14.37 -5.48
N SER A 441 2.38 14.03 -4.25
CA SER A 441 1.58 13.20 -3.34
C SER A 441 0.30 13.94 -2.95
N GLY A 442 -0.77 13.18 -2.66
CA GLY A 442 -2.08 13.76 -2.36
C GLY A 442 -2.07 14.74 -1.18
N ILE A 443 -2.99 15.68 -1.20
CA ILE A 443 -3.25 16.60 -0.08
C ILE A 443 -4.68 16.40 0.43
N ARG A 444 -4.88 16.64 1.71
CA ARG A 444 -6.20 16.71 2.32
C ARG A 444 -6.80 18.09 2.06
N MET A 445 -7.88 18.12 1.30
CA MET A 445 -8.54 19.36 0.88
C MET A 445 -9.20 20.08 2.06
N ASP A 446 -9.84 19.33 2.95
CA ASP A 446 -10.47 19.80 4.17
C ASP A 446 -9.47 20.50 5.13
N LEU A 447 -8.23 19.99 5.23
CA LEU A 447 -7.15 20.67 5.96
C LEU A 447 -6.63 21.89 5.20
N ALA A 448 -6.37 21.75 3.90
CA ALA A 448 -5.81 22.84 3.08
C ALA A 448 -6.73 24.09 3.10
N ARG A 449 -8.05 23.90 3.07
CA ARG A 449 -9.02 25.01 3.16
C ARG A 449 -8.93 25.84 4.44
N ARG A 450 -8.37 25.29 5.52
CA ARG A 450 -8.13 26.04 6.76
C ARG A 450 -6.98 27.04 6.65
N CYS A 451 -6.17 26.93 5.58
CA CYS A 451 -5.01 27.81 5.35
C CYS A 451 -4.96 28.28 3.89
N PRO A 452 -5.69 29.32 3.49
CA PRO A 452 -5.64 29.88 2.12
C PRO A 452 -4.22 30.26 1.67
N LYS A 453 -3.35 30.67 2.61
CA LYS A 453 -1.93 30.93 2.37
C LYS A 453 -1.21 29.68 1.82
N TYR A 454 -1.49 28.49 2.38
CA TYR A 454 -0.95 27.22 1.88
C TYR A 454 -1.44 26.93 0.45
N ILE A 455 -2.74 27.11 0.16
CA ILE A 455 -3.30 26.90 -1.19
C ILE A 455 -2.60 27.83 -2.19
N ARG A 456 -2.42 29.10 -1.83
CA ARG A 456 -1.68 30.08 -2.64
C ARG A 456 -0.24 29.64 -2.90
N GLN A 457 0.47 29.20 -1.87
CA GLN A 457 1.84 28.71 -1.93
C GLN A 457 1.97 27.54 -2.93
N ILE A 458 1.07 26.55 -2.81
CA ILE A 458 1.04 25.39 -3.71
C ILE A 458 0.77 25.82 -5.15
N ALA A 459 -0.24 26.64 -5.40
CA ALA A 459 -0.56 27.13 -6.73
C ALA A 459 0.60 27.95 -7.32
N GLN A 460 1.23 28.78 -6.50
CA GLN A 460 2.29 29.68 -6.96
C GLN A 460 3.61 28.94 -7.28
N HIS A 461 4.00 27.93 -6.49
CA HIS A 461 5.36 27.40 -6.55
C HIS A 461 5.45 25.88 -6.68
N HIS A 462 4.46 25.12 -6.20
CA HIS A 462 4.62 23.68 -5.96
C HIS A 462 3.69 22.79 -6.78
N THR A 463 2.97 23.38 -7.76
CA THR A 463 2.14 22.63 -8.72
C THR A 463 2.69 22.83 -10.14
N GLY A 464 3.02 21.70 -10.79
CA GLY A 464 3.55 21.68 -12.16
C GLY A 464 2.48 21.75 -13.27
N GLY A 465 1.29 22.30 -12.97
CA GLY A 465 0.15 22.38 -13.88
C GLY A 465 -1.02 21.47 -13.47
N LEU A 466 -0.76 20.35 -12.84
CA LEU A 466 -1.75 19.37 -12.38
C LEU A 466 -1.57 19.09 -10.88
N LEU A 467 -2.63 19.23 -10.10
CA LEU A 467 -2.67 18.86 -8.68
C LEU A 467 -3.65 17.70 -8.47
N LYS A 468 -3.15 16.61 -7.92
CA LYS A 468 -3.96 15.43 -7.58
C LYS A 468 -4.75 15.66 -6.30
N VAL A 469 -6.04 15.36 -6.34
CA VAL A 469 -6.94 15.42 -5.20
C VAL A 469 -7.88 14.22 -5.21
N ALA A 470 -8.39 13.82 -4.06
CA ALA A 470 -9.14 12.59 -3.91
C ALA A 470 -10.51 12.82 -3.25
N PRO A 471 -11.53 13.35 -3.98
CA PRO A 471 -12.91 13.40 -3.51
C PRO A 471 -13.54 12.01 -3.35
N GLU A 472 -13.15 11.03 -4.17
CA GLU A 472 -13.52 9.62 -4.24
C GLU A 472 -14.93 9.35 -4.75
N HIS A 473 -15.94 10.11 -4.33
CA HIS A 473 -17.34 10.00 -4.76
C HIS A 473 -18.07 11.34 -4.59
N CYS A 474 -19.34 11.43 -5.05
CA CYS A 474 -20.21 12.59 -4.78
C CYS A 474 -21.45 12.24 -3.95
N ASP A 475 -21.81 10.96 -3.87
CA ASP A 475 -22.96 10.50 -3.11
C ASP A 475 -22.66 10.56 -1.61
N PRO A 476 -23.54 11.20 -0.76
CA PRO A 476 -23.29 11.36 0.65
C PRO A 476 -23.18 10.06 1.45
N ASP A 477 -24.01 9.06 1.12
CA ASP A 477 -24.02 7.78 1.82
C ASP A 477 -22.78 6.96 1.50
N VAL A 478 -22.33 6.98 0.26
CA VAL A 478 -21.06 6.36 -0.17
C VAL A 478 -19.89 7.04 0.51
N LEU A 479 -19.83 8.37 0.53
CA LEU A 479 -18.79 9.15 1.20
C LEU A 479 -18.78 8.90 2.71
N HIS A 480 -19.96 8.74 3.33
CA HIS A 480 -20.09 8.36 4.75
C HIS A 480 -19.42 7.00 5.03
N LEU A 481 -19.69 5.99 4.20
CA LEU A 481 -19.09 4.67 4.33
C LEU A 481 -17.58 4.69 4.01
N MET A 482 -17.14 5.53 3.09
CA MET A 482 -15.74 5.78 2.79
C MET A 482 -14.99 6.54 3.90
N LYS A 483 -15.71 7.18 4.83
CA LYS A 483 -15.20 8.12 5.85
C LYS A 483 -14.46 9.30 5.20
N LYS A 484 -15.06 9.82 4.14
CA LYS A 484 -14.59 11.01 3.41
C LYS A 484 -15.49 12.21 3.74
N PRO A 485 -14.98 13.44 3.63
CA PRO A 485 -15.82 14.64 3.73
C PRO A 485 -16.82 14.69 2.58
N ALA A 486 -17.87 15.46 2.77
CA ALA A 486 -18.88 15.73 1.74
C ALA A 486 -18.26 16.37 0.49
N ILE A 487 -18.90 16.20 -0.67
CA ILE A 487 -18.35 16.64 -1.97
C ILE A 487 -18.20 18.18 -2.03
N GLU A 488 -18.98 18.92 -1.28
CA GLU A 488 -18.91 20.38 -1.17
C GLU A 488 -17.55 20.86 -0.64
N GLU A 489 -16.85 20.03 0.13
CA GLU A 489 -15.46 20.32 0.55
C GLU A 489 -14.50 20.34 -0.63
N PHE A 490 -14.69 19.44 -1.59
CA PHE A 490 -13.92 19.44 -2.84
C PHE A 490 -14.26 20.65 -3.69
N GLU A 491 -15.53 20.96 -3.89
CA GLU A 491 -15.98 22.11 -4.70
C GLU A 491 -15.46 23.43 -4.14
N ALA A 492 -15.53 23.58 -2.83
CA ALA A 492 -15.01 24.79 -2.18
C ALA A 492 -13.48 24.88 -2.25
N PHE A 493 -12.77 23.73 -2.16
CA PHE A 493 -11.33 23.70 -2.39
C PHE A 493 -10.98 24.03 -3.85
N GLU A 494 -11.69 23.47 -4.83
CA GLU A 494 -11.50 23.72 -6.24
C GLU A 494 -11.65 25.21 -6.55
N LYS A 495 -12.73 25.83 -6.06
CA LYS A 495 -12.97 27.26 -6.24
C LYS A 495 -11.85 28.12 -5.65
N GLU A 496 -11.38 27.81 -4.45
CA GLU A 496 -10.27 28.55 -3.84
C GLU A 496 -8.95 28.31 -4.58
N PHE A 497 -8.64 27.08 -4.99
CA PHE A 497 -7.44 26.76 -5.75
C PHE A 497 -7.41 27.50 -7.10
N GLN A 498 -8.52 27.52 -7.85
CA GLN A 498 -8.61 28.23 -9.12
C GLN A 498 -8.47 29.74 -8.93
N LYS A 499 -9.06 30.30 -7.88
CA LYS A 499 -8.90 31.72 -7.51
C LYS A 499 -7.42 32.05 -7.26
N GLN A 500 -6.71 31.22 -6.48
CA GLN A 500 -5.29 31.42 -6.19
C GLN A 500 -4.41 31.22 -7.43
N ALA A 501 -4.69 30.21 -8.25
CA ALA A 501 -3.96 29.97 -9.49
C ALA A 501 -4.09 31.14 -10.47
N THR A 502 -5.30 31.68 -10.61
CA THR A 502 -5.58 32.88 -11.43
C THR A 502 -4.86 34.10 -10.89
N ALA A 503 -4.90 34.31 -9.57
CA ALA A 503 -4.23 35.45 -8.92
C ALA A 503 -2.71 35.45 -9.12
N VAL A 504 -2.08 34.28 -9.32
CA VAL A 504 -0.65 34.14 -9.63
C VAL A 504 -0.36 34.01 -11.14
N GLY A 505 -1.36 34.21 -12.00
CA GLY A 505 -1.22 34.20 -13.46
C GLY A 505 -0.94 32.80 -14.05
N LYS A 506 -1.35 31.71 -13.36
CA LYS A 506 -1.09 30.34 -13.79
C LYS A 506 -2.36 29.62 -14.22
N LYS A 507 -2.28 28.87 -15.32
CA LYS A 507 -3.32 27.94 -15.76
C LYS A 507 -3.01 26.56 -15.19
N GLN A 508 -3.74 26.18 -14.15
CA GLN A 508 -3.57 24.90 -13.42
C GLN A 508 -4.89 24.17 -13.27
N TYR A 509 -4.83 22.85 -13.19
CA TYR A 509 -6.01 22.00 -13.12
C TYR A 509 -5.90 21.00 -11.96
N LEU A 510 -7.04 20.68 -11.40
CA LEU A 510 -7.16 19.54 -10.48
C LEU A 510 -7.32 18.24 -11.28
N VAL A 511 -6.74 17.18 -10.76
CA VAL A 511 -6.93 15.80 -11.23
C VAL A 511 -7.63 15.04 -10.12
N PRO A 512 -8.97 15.04 -10.11
CA PRO A 512 -9.73 14.36 -9.08
C PRO A 512 -9.74 12.85 -9.31
N TYR A 513 -9.52 12.09 -8.23
CA TYR A 513 -9.65 10.65 -8.20
C TYR A 513 -11.03 10.26 -7.70
N PHE A 514 -11.66 9.29 -8.40
CA PHE A 514 -12.94 8.70 -8.05
C PHE A 514 -12.82 7.18 -8.03
N ILE A 515 -13.57 6.52 -7.14
CA ILE A 515 -13.56 5.06 -6.94
C ILE A 515 -14.91 4.48 -7.33
N SER A 516 -14.90 3.44 -8.18
CA SER A 516 -16.06 2.61 -8.48
C SER A 516 -16.05 1.32 -7.65
N GLY A 517 -17.20 0.74 -7.43
CA GLY A 517 -17.33 -0.58 -6.79
C GLY A 517 -17.06 -0.60 -5.29
N HIS A 518 -17.04 0.54 -4.60
CA HIS A 518 -16.94 0.60 -3.14
C HIS A 518 -18.25 0.07 -2.50
N PRO A 519 -18.20 -0.67 -1.37
CA PRO A 519 -19.41 -0.99 -0.61
C PRO A 519 -20.26 0.25 -0.32
N GLY A 520 -21.57 0.13 -0.51
CA GLY A 520 -22.53 1.23 -0.45
C GLY A 520 -22.79 1.90 -1.79
N CYS A 521 -21.96 1.68 -2.80
CA CYS A 521 -22.13 2.30 -4.11
C CYS A 521 -22.94 1.37 -5.03
N ASP A 522 -24.18 1.72 -5.30
CA ASP A 522 -25.05 1.07 -6.28
C ASP A 522 -25.04 1.80 -7.63
N LEU A 523 -25.79 1.29 -8.62
CA LEU A 523 -25.89 1.93 -9.92
C LEU A 523 -26.50 3.34 -9.89
N PRO A 524 -27.57 3.62 -9.11
CA PRO A 524 -28.06 4.97 -8.93
C PRO A 524 -27.03 5.97 -8.42
N ALA A 525 -26.23 5.60 -7.41
CA ALA A 525 -25.17 6.44 -6.88
C ALA A 525 -24.07 6.69 -7.94
N MET A 526 -23.73 5.68 -8.74
CA MET A 526 -22.78 5.84 -9.85
C MET A 526 -23.31 6.70 -10.97
N ILE A 527 -24.61 6.63 -11.30
CA ILE A 527 -25.25 7.53 -12.27
C ILE A 527 -25.23 8.96 -11.76
N ALA A 528 -25.50 9.18 -10.47
CA ALA A 528 -25.37 10.50 -9.85
C ALA A 528 -23.93 11.03 -9.97
N LEU A 529 -22.92 10.19 -9.77
CA LEU A 529 -21.52 10.56 -9.98
C LEU A 529 -21.22 10.88 -11.45
N ALA A 530 -21.71 10.09 -12.39
CA ALA A 530 -21.54 10.36 -13.83
C ALA A 530 -22.17 11.70 -14.23
N GLN A 531 -23.37 12.02 -13.72
CA GLN A 531 -24.01 13.33 -13.92
C GLN A 531 -23.22 14.47 -13.28
N TYR A 532 -22.68 14.25 -12.07
CA TYR A 532 -21.79 15.20 -11.40
C TYR A 532 -20.56 15.50 -12.26
N LEU A 533 -19.87 14.46 -12.74
CA LEU A 533 -18.71 14.59 -13.63
C LEU A 533 -19.05 15.39 -14.89
N LYS A 534 -20.21 15.14 -15.48
CA LYS A 534 -20.67 15.84 -16.68
C LYS A 534 -20.93 17.32 -16.41
N ARG A 535 -21.65 17.65 -15.35
CA ARG A 535 -21.97 19.05 -14.97
C ARG A 535 -20.70 19.87 -14.71
N HIS A 536 -19.70 19.25 -14.07
CA HIS A 536 -18.40 19.88 -13.76
C HIS A 536 -17.37 19.73 -14.87
N GLN A 537 -17.75 19.14 -16.04
CA GLN A 537 -16.87 18.93 -17.19
C GLN A 537 -15.59 18.12 -16.84
N LEU A 538 -15.67 17.27 -15.84
CA LEU A 538 -14.59 16.39 -15.42
C LEU A 538 -14.59 15.12 -16.26
N LYS A 539 -13.43 14.76 -16.81
CA LYS A 539 -13.23 13.57 -17.64
C LYS A 539 -12.06 12.76 -17.08
N PRO A 540 -12.28 11.91 -16.06
CA PRO A 540 -11.19 11.16 -15.47
C PRO A 540 -10.63 10.12 -16.45
N ASP A 541 -9.35 10.26 -16.82
CA ASP A 541 -8.66 9.30 -17.69
C ASP A 541 -8.37 8.00 -16.94
N LYS A 542 -7.99 8.11 -15.67
CA LYS A 542 -7.69 6.97 -14.80
C LYS A 542 -8.78 6.81 -13.77
N VAL A 543 -9.34 5.62 -13.72
CA VAL A 543 -10.37 5.21 -12.78
C VAL A 543 -9.79 4.17 -11.83
N GLN A 544 -10.16 4.26 -10.58
CA GLN A 544 -9.79 3.26 -9.58
C GLN A 544 -11.02 2.40 -9.26
N ASP A 545 -10.92 1.10 -9.54
CA ASP A 545 -11.89 0.13 -9.05
C ASP A 545 -11.50 -0.29 -7.64
N PHE A 546 -12.46 -0.32 -6.74
CA PHE A 546 -12.23 -0.84 -5.39
C PHE A 546 -11.77 -2.29 -5.44
N ILE A 547 -10.64 -2.57 -4.80
CA ILE A 547 -10.13 -3.92 -4.59
C ILE A 547 -10.13 -4.18 -3.08
N PRO A 548 -10.87 -5.18 -2.61
CA PRO A 548 -10.86 -5.54 -1.20
C PRO A 548 -9.46 -5.96 -0.73
N SER A 549 -8.78 -5.07 0.01
CA SER A 549 -7.50 -5.36 0.64
C SER A 549 -7.73 -5.96 2.03
N PRO A 550 -7.00 -7.00 2.45
CA PRO A 550 -7.17 -7.56 3.79
C PRO A 550 -7.09 -6.49 4.87
N MET A 551 -7.85 -6.67 5.94
CA MET A 551 -7.95 -5.78 7.11
C MET A 551 -8.57 -4.39 6.89
N ASP A 552 -8.89 -3.94 5.69
CA ASP A 552 -9.60 -2.68 5.53
C ASP A 552 -11.06 -2.79 5.96
N MET A 553 -11.64 -1.72 6.55
CA MET A 553 -13.06 -1.70 6.92
C MET A 553 -13.97 -1.91 5.71
N ALA A 554 -13.62 -1.32 4.57
CA ALA A 554 -14.35 -1.50 3.33
C ALA A 554 -14.33 -2.97 2.86
N THR A 555 -13.24 -3.71 3.11
CA THR A 555 -13.17 -5.14 2.83
C THR A 555 -14.10 -5.94 3.74
N CYS A 556 -14.21 -5.56 5.01
CA CYS A 556 -15.20 -6.12 5.91
C CYS A 556 -16.62 -5.89 5.37
N MET A 557 -16.97 -4.67 5.01
CA MET A 557 -18.27 -4.34 4.40
C MET A 557 -18.51 -5.15 3.12
N TYR A 558 -17.50 -5.27 2.26
CA TYR A 558 -17.58 -6.04 1.01
C TYR A 558 -17.89 -7.53 1.26
N TYR A 559 -17.18 -8.14 2.20
CA TYR A 559 -17.38 -9.56 2.53
C TYR A 559 -18.69 -9.81 3.27
N THR A 560 -18.97 -9.02 4.31
CA THR A 560 -20.08 -9.28 5.24
C THR A 560 -21.41 -8.69 4.78
N GLY A 561 -21.40 -7.58 4.04
CA GLY A 561 -22.58 -6.74 3.80
C GLY A 561 -22.98 -5.93 5.04
N LEU A 562 -22.08 -5.75 6.01
CA LEU A 562 -22.32 -5.01 7.25
C LEU A 562 -21.25 -3.94 7.46
N ASP A 563 -21.65 -2.74 7.88
CA ASP A 563 -20.70 -1.77 8.43
C ASP A 563 -20.23 -2.26 9.81
N PRO A 564 -18.96 -2.53 10.00
CA PRO A 564 -18.44 -3.09 11.26
C PRO A 564 -18.63 -2.16 12.46
N LEU A 565 -18.81 -0.85 12.26
CA LEU A 565 -18.95 0.10 13.36
C LEU A 565 -20.39 0.23 13.82
N SER A 566 -21.34 0.35 12.90
CA SER A 566 -22.76 0.54 13.20
C SER A 566 -23.57 -0.75 13.23
N GLY A 567 -23.06 -1.84 12.62
CA GLY A 567 -23.79 -3.10 12.41
C GLY A 567 -24.89 -3.03 11.36
N LYS A 568 -25.07 -1.90 10.68
CA LYS A 568 -26.09 -1.72 9.65
C LYS A 568 -25.71 -2.48 8.37
N ALA A 569 -26.74 -2.95 7.64
CA ALA A 569 -26.57 -3.56 6.32
C ALA A 569 -26.01 -2.53 5.32
N VAL A 570 -25.10 -2.99 4.46
CA VAL A 570 -24.47 -2.19 3.41
C VAL A 570 -24.64 -2.91 2.09
N TYR A 571 -25.07 -2.18 1.07
CA TYR A 571 -25.09 -2.67 -0.30
C TYR A 571 -23.66 -3.02 -0.77
N VAL A 572 -23.53 -4.11 -1.52
CA VAL A 572 -22.22 -4.54 -2.03
C VAL A 572 -22.32 -4.86 -3.52
N PRO A 573 -21.60 -4.14 -4.39
CA PRO A 573 -21.57 -4.42 -5.81
C PRO A 573 -20.78 -5.73 -6.06
N ARG A 574 -21.52 -6.83 -6.16
CA ARG A 574 -20.97 -8.17 -6.36
C ARG A 574 -21.09 -8.58 -7.81
N GLY A 575 -20.04 -9.20 -8.32
CA GLY A 575 -20.02 -9.72 -9.68
C GLY A 575 -19.35 -8.81 -10.71
N GLY A 576 -18.77 -9.44 -11.71
CA GLY A 576 -17.99 -8.73 -12.74
C GLY A 576 -18.84 -7.83 -13.64
N ARG A 577 -20.15 -8.15 -13.81
CA ARG A 577 -21.07 -7.35 -14.64
C ARG A 577 -21.31 -5.98 -14.01
N GLU A 578 -21.76 -5.94 -12.77
CA GLU A 578 -22.08 -4.69 -12.09
C GLU A 578 -20.85 -3.79 -11.95
N ARG A 579 -19.71 -4.35 -11.54
CA ARG A 579 -18.44 -3.60 -11.44
C ARG A 579 -18.01 -3.01 -12.79
N ARG A 580 -18.27 -3.74 -13.91
CA ARG A 580 -18.01 -3.23 -15.27
C ARG A 580 -18.92 -2.05 -15.60
N LEU A 581 -20.22 -2.13 -15.26
CA LEU A 581 -21.17 -1.04 -15.45
C LEU A 581 -20.79 0.21 -14.64
N GLN A 582 -20.42 0.03 -13.37
CA GLN A 582 -19.98 1.13 -12.52
C GLN A 582 -18.69 1.78 -13.06
N HIS A 583 -17.73 0.98 -13.52
CA HIS A 583 -16.51 1.49 -14.16
C HIS A 583 -16.82 2.31 -15.42
N ALA A 584 -17.72 1.79 -16.27
CA ALA A 584 -18.12 2.45 -17.51
C ALA A 584 -18.77 3.81 -17.25
N LEU A 585 -19.59 3.93 -16.21
CA LEU A 585 -20.24 5.19 -15.81
C LEU A 585 -19.23 6.26 -15.44
N LEU A 586 -18.08 5.93 -14.80
CA LEU A 586 -17.01 6.90 -14.56
C LEU A 586 -16.36 7.45 -15.83
N GLN A 587 -16.38 6.67 -16.89
CA GLN A 587 -15.84 7.04 -18.20
C GLN A 587 -16.94 7.02 -19.29
N TYR A 588 -18.13 7.52 -18.94
CA TYR A 588 -19.31 7.53 -19.82
C TYR A 588 -19.05 8.19 -21.17
N PHE A 589 -18.11 9.11 -21.24
CA PHE A 589 -17.73 9.86 -22.44
C PHE A 589 -16.89 9.05 -23.43
N LYS A 590 -16.40 7.87 -23.06
CA LYS A 590 -15.62 7.00 -23.94
C LYS A 590 -16.54 6.17 -24.85
N PRO A 591 -16.30 6.16 -26.17
CA PRO A 591 -17.17 5.40 -27.12
C PRO A 591 -17.27 3.92 -26.83
N GLU A 592 -16.19 3.31 -26.32
CA GLU A 592 -16.15 1.89 -25.97
C GLU A 592 -17.07 1.52 -24.80
N ASN A 593 -17.39 2.47 -23.92
CA ASN A 593 -18.24 2.26 -22.75
C ASN A 593 -19.73 2.48 -23.05
N TYR A 594 -20.11 2.89 -24.26
CA TYR A 594 -21.48 3.24 -24.61
C TYR A 594 -22.50 2.15 -24.26
N ALA A 595 -22.21 0.89 -24.64
CA ALA A 595 -23.12 -0.23 -24.40
C ALA A 595 -23.32 -0.50 -22.91
N ASP A 596 -22.25 -0.46 -22.13
CA ASP A 596 -22.30 -0.69 -20.68
C ASP A 596 -23.01 0.47 -19.94
N VAL A 597 -22.82 1.71 -20.39
CA VAL A 597 -23.54 2.88 -19.85
C VAL A 597 -25.03 2.78 -20.20
N PHE A 598 -25.38 2.42 -21.45
CA PHE A 598 -26.78 2.23 -21.85
C PHE A 598 -27.45 1.15 -21.01
N GLU A 599 -26.79 -0.01 -20.83
CA GLU A 599 -27.27 -1.12 -19.99
C GLU A 599 -27.53 -0.65 -18.54
N ALA A 600 -26.62 0.13 -17.95
CA ALA A 600 -26.81 0.66 -16.60
C ALA A 600 -27.98 1.64 -16.50
N LEU A 601 -28.18 2.50 -17.50
CA LEU A 601 -29.30 3.43 -17.56
C LEU A 601 -30.65 2.72 -17.76
N GLU A 602 -30.68 1.69 -18.59
CA GLU A 602 -31.88 0.86 -18.83
C GLU A 602 -32.29 0.11 -17.56
N GLU A 603 -31.33 -0.55 -16.89
CA GLU A 603 -31.57 -1.31 -15.64
C GLU A 603 -32.13 -0.42 -14.50
N THR A 604 -31.69 0.82 -14.46
CA THR A 604 -32.12 1.79 -13.42
C THR A 604 -33.32 2.63 -13.85
N GLY A 605 -33.88 2.42 -15.05
CA GLY A 605 -35.01 3.21 -15.58
C GLY A 605 -34.63 4.67 -15.92
N ARG A 606 -33.34 4.97 -16.13
CA ARG A 606 -32.81 6.31 -16.39
C ARG A 606 -32.52 6.56 -17.88
N LEU A 607 -33.39 6.06 -18.77
CA LEU A 607 -33.31 6.33 -20.20
C LEU A 607 -33.50 7.81 -20.56
N ASP A 608 -34.01 8.64 -19.63
CA ASP A 608 -34.00 10.09 -19.71
C ASP A 608 -32.58 10.69 -19.91
N LEU A 609 -31.56 9.95 -19.54
CA LEU A 609 -30.14 10.34 -19.71
C LEU A 609 -29.51 9.87 -21.04
N VAL A 610 -30.32 9.30 -21.95
CA VAL A 610 -29.93 8.94 -23.32
C VAL A 610 -30.54 9.94 -24.28
N GLY A 611 -29.74 10.69 -25.00
CA GLY A 611 -30.21 11.71 -25.95
C GLY A 611 -29.17 12.81 -26.20
N GLU A 612 -29.65 13.90 -26.80
CA GLU A 612 -28.81 15.07 -27.16
C GLU A 612 -28.93 16.21 -26.13
N GLY A 613 -29.70 16.02 -25.06
CA GLY A 613 -29.88 17.00 -24.00
C GLY A 613 -28.62 17.26 -23.19
N ARG A 614 -28.53 18.44 -22.56
CA ARG A 614 -27.38 18.83 -21.75
C ARG A 614 -27.09 17.85 -20.60
N GLU A 615 -28.12 17.27 -20.03
CA GLU A 615 -28.01 16.32 -18.90
C GLU A 615 -27.81 14.86 -19.35
N CYS A 616 -28.04 14.52 -20.66
CA CYS A 616 -27.87 13.17 -21.16
C CYS A 616 -26.42 12.72 -21.11
N LEU A 617 -26.13 11.54 -20.56
CA LEU A 617 -24.77 11.00 -20.44
C LEU A 617 -24.24 10.51 -21.78
N ILE A 618 -25.08 9.83 -22.57
CA ILE A 618 -24.75 9.29 -23.90
C ILE A 618 -25.77 9.74 -24.92
N SER A 619 -25.35 9.78 -26.20
CA SER A 619 -26.26 10.16 -27.31
C SER A 619 -27.27 9.06 -27.60
N SER A 620 -28.38 9.40 -28.27
CA SER A 620 -29.38 8.45 -28.74
C SER A 620 -28.84 7.50 -29.82
N ARG A 621 -27.76 7.87 -30.50
CA ARG A 621 -27.12 7.07 -31.55
C ARG A 621 -25.78 6.51 -31.04
N PRO A 622 -25.59 5.16 -31.14
CA PRO A 622 -24.30 4.57 -30.77
C PRO A 622 -23.15 5.19 -31.57
N PRO A 623 -22.02 5.49 -30.92
CA PRO A 623 -20.85 6.01 -31.62
C PRO A 623 -20.27 4.96 -32.56
N LYS A 624 -19.76 5.40 -33.73
CA LYS A 624 -18.98 4.53 -34.61
C LYS A 624 -17.64 4.22 -33.97
N LEU A 625 -17.44 2.97 -33.58
CA LEU A 625 -16.13 2.53 -33.09
C LEU A 625 -15.10 2.52 -34.24
N PRO A 626 -13.86 2.92 -34.03
CA PRO A 626 -12.80 2.75 -35.00
C PRO A 626 -12.65 1.27 -35.37
N ARG A 627 -12.60 0.98 -36.66
CA ARG A 627 -12.32 -0.39 -37.17
C ARG A 627 -10.90 -0.77 -36.72
N GLY A 628 -10.79 -1.67 -35.71
CA GLY A 628 -9.50 -2.22 -35.33
C GLY A 628 -9.32 -2.69 -33.87
N GLN A 629 -10.28 -2.47 -32.98
CA GLN A 629 -10.18 -3.00 -31.62
C GLN A 629 -11.32 -4.00 -31.36
N ASN A 630 -11.06 -5.29 -31.67
CA ASN A 630 -11.89 -6.39 -31.23
C ASN A 630 -11.73 -6.56 -29.71
N THR A 631 -12.54 -5.86 -28.92
CA THR A 631 -12.79 -6.22 -27.54
C THR A 631 -13.68 -7.45 -27.56
N GLY A 632 -13.09 -8.63 -27.28
CA GLY A 632 -13.81 -9.90 -27.25
C GLY A 632 -14.88 -9.92 -26.16
N SER A 633 -16.09 -9.46 -26.51
CA SER A 633 -17.31 -9.77 -25.79
C SER A 633 -17.81 -11.11 -26.32
N GLN A 634 -17.59 -12.19 -25.57
CA GLN A 634 -18.25 -13.47 -25.85
C GLN A 634 -19.74 -13.35 -25.48
N ASN A 635 -20.54 -13.02 -26.48
CA ASN A 635 -21.99 -13.19 -26.41
C ASN A 635 -22.32 -14.69 -26.37
N THR A 636 -22.67 -15.23 -25.23
CA THR A 636 -23.40 -16.50 -25.11
C THR A 636 -24.86 -16.24 -25.47
N ARG A 637 -25.18 -16.29 -26.79
CA ARG A 637 -26.53 -16.51 -27.24
C ARG A 637 -26.81 -18.00 -27.17
N SER A 638 -27.76 -18.37 -26.32
CA SER A 638 -28.44 -19.66 -26.36
C SER A 638 -29.14 -19.83 -27.72
N GLN A 639 -28.67 -20.75 -28.55
CA GLN A 639 -29.44 -21.23 -29.67
C GLN A 639 -29.84 -22.70 -29.46
N GLY A 640 -31.13 -22.92 -29.58
CA GLY A 640 -31.79 -24.20 -29.51
C GLY A 640 -31.34 -25.18 -30.59
N LYS A 641 -31.56 -26.43 -30.26
CA LYS A 641 -31.28 -27.62 -31.02
C LYS A 641 -31.91 -27.59 -32.44
N GLY A 642 -31.08 -27.91 -33.46
CA GLY A 642 -31.51 -28.32 -34.79
C GLY A 642 -30.55 -29.38 -35.33
N PHE A 643 -31.04 -30.59 -35.45
CA PHE A 643 -30.40 -31.74 -36.12
C PHE A 643 -30.21 -31.45 -37.60
N ASN A 644 -29.02 -31.72 -38.23
CA ASN A 644 -28.93 -32.57 -39.43
C ASN A 644 -27.47 -32.82 -39.91
N ARG A 645 -27.26 -34.10 -40.11
CA ARG A 645 -26.51 -34.94 -41.08
C ARG A 645 -25.35 -34.36 -41.92
N ARG A 646 -24.27 -35.19 -41.90
CA ARG A 646 -23.06 -35.25 -42.76
C ARG A 646 -23.37 -35.33 -44.27
N PRO A 647 -22.38 -35.10 -45.19
CA PRO A 647 -21.37 -36.10 -45.55
C PRO A 647 -19.94 -35.55 -45.91
N ILE A 648 -18.97 -36.34 -45.64
CA ILE A 648 -17.88 -37.06 -46.34
C ILE A 648 -17.26 -36.41 -47.60
N GLY A 649 -15.89 -36.28 -47.53
CA GLY A 649 -14.96 -36.27 -48.67
C GLY A 649 -14.07 -35.03 -48.69
N GLY A 650 -12.77 -35.16 -48.67
CA GLY A 650 -11.75 -35.79 -49.37
C GLY A 650 -10.52 -34.88 -49.49
N LYS A 651 -9.38 -35.38 -49.05
CA LYS A 651 -7.97 -35.25 -49.52
C LYS A 651 -7.35 -33.92 -50.00
N SER A 652 -6.26 -33.56 -49.41
CA SER A 652 -4.81 -33.51 -49.81
C SER A 652 -4.20 -32.13 -49.56
N GLY A 653 -3.16 -32.03 -48.75
CA GLY A 653 -1.77 -32.04 -49.16
C GLY A 653 -1.12 -30.66 -49.07
N GLY A 654 -0.08 -30.49 -48.26
CA GLY A 654 0.88 -29.39 -48.46
C GLY A 654 1.54 -28.88 -47.16
N LYS A 655 2.84 -29.17 -47.09
CA LYS A 655 3.81 -28.85 -46.01
C LYS A 655 4.16 -27.36 -45.87
N SER A 656 4.44 -26.92 -44.66
CA SER A 656 5.71 -26.34 -44.14
C SER A 656 5.32 -25.29 -43.07
N GLY A 657 5.77 -25.44 -41.83
CA GLY A 657 7.05 -24.99 -41.36
C GLY A 657 6.91 -23.84 -40.36
N GLY A 658 7.17 -24.08 -39.05
CA GLY A 658 7.81 -23.11 -38.20
C GLY A 658 7.00 -22.45 -37.08
N GLY A 659 7.38 -22.72 -35.86
CA GLY A 659 7.30 -21.77 -34.77
C GLY A 659 6.27 -22.06 -33.66
N LYS A 660 6.63 -22.93 -32.73
CA LYS A 660 5.93 -23.14 -31.45
C LYS A 660 6.33 -22.06 -30.44
N THR A 661 5.35 -21.30 -29.93
CA THR A 661 5.44 -20.67 -28.62
C THR A 661 4.38 -21.29 -27.73
N GLY A 662 4.82 -22.00 -26.69
CA GLY A 662 3.97 -22.77 -25.80
C GLY A 662 3.32 -21.90 -24.74
N GLY A 663 2.02 -21.84 -24.75
CA GLY A 663 1.24 -21.32 -23.65
C GLY A 663 0.94 -22.44 -22.64
N TYR A 664 1.30 -22.21 -21.38
CA TYR A 664 1.08 -23.14 -20.27
C TYR A 664 -0.40 -23.15 -19.86
N ARG A 665 -1.03 -24.31 -19.88
CA ARG A 665 -2.36 -24.57 -19.28
C ARG A 665 -2.16 -25.49 -18.06
N PRO A 666 -2.75 -25.18 -16.90
CA PRO A 666 -2.66 -26.09 -15.75
C PRO A 666 -3.60 -27.31 -15.93
N HIS A 667 -3.03 -28.48 -15.75
CA HIS A 667 -3.75 -29.76 -15.74
C HIS A 667 -4.60 -29.93 -14.47
N ARG A 668 -5.89 -30.11 -14.66
CA ARG A 668 -6.82 -30.65 -13.65
C ARG A 668 -6.64 -32.17 -13.61
N LYS A 669 -6.06 -32.72 -12.55
CA LYS A 669 -6.11 -34.17 -12.25
C LYS A 669 -7.40 -34.45 -11.47
N THR A 670 -8.31 -35.19 -12.10
CA THR A 670 -9.43 -35.87 -11.44
C THR A 670 -8.92 -37.10 -10.73
N ALA A 671 -9.04 -37.12 -9.41
CA ALA A 671 -8.78 -38.33 -8.61
C ALA A 671 -9.99 -39.27 -8.72
N LYS A 672 -9.77 -40.48 -9.22
CA LYS A 672 -10.69 -41.61 -9.13
C LYS A 672 -10.70 -42.14 -7.69
N ARG A 673 -11.90 -42.24 -7.10
CA ARG A 673 -12.17 -43.04 -5.93
C ARG A 673 -11.82 -44.50 -6.21
N ARG A 674 -11.06 -45.14 -5.34
CA ARG A 674 -11.04 -46.60 -5.16
C ARG A 674 -11.74 -46.87 -3.85
N ASP A 675 -12.83 -47.60 -3.95
CA ASP A 675 -13.43 -48.35 -2.83
C ASP A 675 -12.55 -49.58 -2.60
N VAL A 676 -12.19 -49.84 -1.38
CA VAL A 676 -11.75 -51.15 -0.91
C VAL A 676 -12.25 -51.32 0.53
N ASP A 677 -12.89 -52.46 0.74
CA ASP A 677 -13.50 -53.05 1.90
C ASP A 677 -12.91 -52.75 3.29
#